data_7cd4aefd4f8fac1a1665c08b0b5eedb6
#
_entry.id   7cd4aefd4f8fac1a1665c08b0b5eedb6
#
_cell.length_a   1.000
_cell.length_b   1.000
_cell.length_c   1.000
_cell.angle_alpha   90.00
_cell.angle_beta   90.00
_cell.angle_gamma   90.00
#
_symmetry.space_group_name_H-M   'P 1'
#
loop_
_entity.id
_entity.type
_entity.pdbx_description
1 polymer ?
#
loop_
_entity_poly.entity_id
_entity_poly.type
_entity_poly.pdbx_seq_one_letter_code
_entity_poly.pdbx_strand_id
1 'polypeptide(L)'
;MRALGSSVATLLEMVGLAIGTSLAAQAPPASPPQPSTSALPPLFEAPLAAWNRDASPGRLRRRARALHDPYALIDPQSLLATLRALTSIQPYSFWRNAGSEGEAQARAYVRTRLSSFLHLTRLGMAVEEQPFRTPLGGDVWQSRLELTTVPGTVEVPAQGLQGHREWLNLVLRFDSDGQPNDATPNPIVRTGQPLIVRSAVELEALSGGAAHGRIVFLDYGVIDKVIVGTTAASNLAGELLTAEPAGTVLVTTFSNTRGQSHGVFVADTSVFASLSGLPSVPILFVRIEDLEGAGIAGWTGIAAVTSARMTWDADVYSPGYSANVIARIPGIDRSRAVILGAHLDSPNTPGALDNGSGSAVLLETARVLDLAQARPPVDLVLAWFGSHERGLYGSANFVLANQELLDRTIAMLQTDCLSRPLDGIEGRLAMETWSYRRFGDAALPWPEYLRGAAGAHSAWPEPLEVNGIVSDNSSFAGHDVPGSNLILLPWTNDEVHHSGHLHDPYDTVELAAEEVGTHARMVTTAVTVALEAGEDGPDVRVTPQPVGRAVFVGSHTEQPHVSPVSFTELGMALAWEGLDVDTVPYGQALTTADLVGADLVVALPIIDYPQAGVNEELYDEAWSTDEVAALEGYVAGGGLLVLTNSARRLKYLNTTYEQNEDWSDANALGARFGIAFAAGTVTGSAANIVAAHPLTSGLTTLQMASSNAVPFTVAAGRWLARTSTQPVVALVPFGAQGGEVLVLGDVGILGSSSSEGANLPFWRNLAAYARSR
;
A
#
# COMPACT_ATOMS: atom_id res chain seq x y z
N MET A 1 22.90 -22.75 14.29
CA MET A 1 22.66 -22.59 12.84
C MET A 1 21.59 -23.50 12.21
N ARG A 2 21.12 -24.59 12.79
CA ARG A 2 20.04 -25.41 12.22
C ARG A 2 18.63 -25.15 12.80
N ALA A 3 18.47 -24.21 13.71
CA ALA A 3 17.19 -23.89 14.35
C ALA A 3 16.56 -22.58 13.87
N LEU A 4 17.21 -21.83 13.00
CA LEU A 4 16.74 -20.54 12.47
C LEU A 4 15.96 -20.65 11.14
N GLY A 5 15.98 -21.81 10.50
CA GLY A 5 15.44 -21.97 9.15
C GLY A 5 13.91 -22.10 9.04
N SER A 6 13.19 -22.35 10.12
CA SER A 6 11.74 -22.60 10.04
C SER A 6 10.87 -21.38 10.41
N SER A 7 11.45 -20.37 11.05
CA SER A 7 10.70 -19.16 11.46
C SER A 7 10.62 -18.09 10.35
N VAL A 8 11.50 -18.18 9.36
CA VAL A 8 11.61 -17.18 8.29
C VAL A 8 10.54 -17.35 7.21
N ALA A 9 10.14 -18.57 6.93
CA ALA A 9 9.16 -18.84 5.86
C ALA A 9 7.74 -18.33 6.16
N THR A 10 7.33 -18.34 7.41
CA THR A 10 5.97 -17.96 7.82
C THR A 10 5.79 -16.46 8.00
N LEU A 11 6.87 -15.73 8.25
CA LEU A 11 6.82 -14.27 8.38
C LEU A 11 6.73 -13.59 7.01
N LEU A 12 7.25 -14.22 5.98
CA LEU A 12 7.23 -13.70 4.61
C LEU A 12 5.85 -13.78 3.94
N GLU A 13 5.01 -14.74 4.31
CA GLU A 13 3.64 -14.80 3.80
C GLU A 13 2.77 -13.66 4.36
N MET A 14 3.06 -13.16 5.57
CA MET A 14 2.28 -12.05 6.17
C MET A 14 2.79 -10.66 5.78
N VAL A 15 4.06 -10.53 5.48
CA VAL A 15 4.67 -9.27 5.06
C VAL A 15 4.55 -9.09 3.55
N GLY A 16 4.48 -10.17 2.80
CA GLY A 16 4.31 -10.15 1.35
C GLY A 16 2.99 -9.55 0.87
N LEU A 17 1.96 -9.51 1.72
CA LEU A 17 0.67 -8.92 1.37
C LEU A 17 0.52 -7.46 1.81
N ALA A 18 1.30 -6.99 2.76
CA ALA A 18 1.19 -5.62 3.26
C ALA A 18 2.27 -4.69 2.70
N ILE A 19 3.31 -5.22 2.06
CA ILE A 19 4.45 -4.42 1.63
C ILE A 19 5.03 -5.03 0.35
N GLY A 20 4.28 -4.93 -0.73
CA GLY A 20 4.84 -5.07 -2.06
C GLY A 20 5.50 -3.75 -2.43
N THR A 21 6.65 -3.42 -1.83
CA THR A 21 7.30 -2.19 -2.21
C THR A 21 8.78 -2.21 -1.96
N SER A 22 9.40 -1.93 -2.91
CA SER A 22 10.20 -0.85 -3.42
C SER A 22 11.67 -0.95 -3.18
N LEU A 23 12.38 -0.52 -4.03
CA LEU A 23 13.40 0.53 -4.03
C LEU A 23 14.13 0.54 -5.32
N ALA A 24 14.24 1.64 -5.87
CA ALA A 24 15.30 1.85 -6.83
C ALA A 24 15.41 3.27 -7.35
N ALA A 25 16.33 3.55 -7.90
CA ALA A 25 17.29 4.54 -8.14
C ALA A 25 17.24 5.19 -9.51
N GLN A 26 17.97 6.17 -9.69
CA GLN A 26 17.88 7.23 -10.63
C GLN A 26 19.06 7.66 -11.41
N ALA A 27 18.77 8.42 -12.44
CA ALA A 27 19.74 9.09 -13.26
C ALA A 27 19.41 10.56 -13.50
N PRO A 28 20.40 11.48 -13.54
CA PRO A 28 20.16 12.86 -13.93
C PRO A 28 19.75 12.95 -15.38
N PRO A 29 19.09 14.03 -15.74
CA PRO A 29 18.63 14.21 -17.11
C PRO A 29 19.86 14.31 -18.04
N ALA A 30 20.05 13.31 -18.86
CA ALA A 30 20.44 13.61 -20.21
C ALA A 30 19.32 14.51 -20.74
N SER A 31 19.67 15.56 -21.45
CA SER A 31 18.66 16.35 -22.18
C SER A 31 17.74 15.37 -22.89
N PRO A 32 16.42 15.43 -22.64
CA PRO A 32 15.52 14.44 -23.19
C PRO A 32 15.77 14.36 -24.70
N PRO A 33 15.90 13.16 -25.26
CA PRO A 33 15.87 13.03 -26.70
C PRO A 33 14.61 13.73 -27.17
N GLN A 34 14.73 14.64 -28.12
CA GLN A 34 13.57 15.29 -28.71
C GLN A 34 12.64 14.14 -29.13
N PRO A 35 11.38 14.11 -28.69
CA PRO A 35 10.48 13.05 -29.06
C PRO A 35 10.51 12.94 -30.57
N SER A 36 10.83 11.76 -31.08
CA SER A 36 10.69 11.49 -32.52
C SER A 36 9.22 11.81 -32.81
N THR A 37 8.98 12.62 -33.81
CA THR A 37 7.63 12.92 -34.31
C THR A 37 7.06 11.71 -35.05
N SER A 38 7.18 10.51 -34.45
CA SER A 38 6.47 9.34 -34.94
C SER A 38 5.00 9.59 -34.71
N ALA A 39 4.23 9.56 -35.76
CA ALA A 39 2.79 9.73 -35.70
C ALA A 39 2.21 8.82 -34.64
N LEU A 40 1.41 9.38 -33.70
CA LEU A 40 0.66 8.61 -32.72
C LEU A 40 -0.08 7.47 -33.41
N PRO A 41 -0.14 6.28 -32.88
CA PRO A 41 -0.87 5.19 -33.48
C PRO A 41 -2.34 5.57 -33.71
N PRO A 42 -2.97 5.07 -34.75
CA PRO A 42 -4.31 5.49 -35.20
C PRO A 42 -5.47 5.06 -34.28
N LEU A 43 -5.20 4.83 -33.01
CA LEU A 43 -6.17 4.38 -32.00
C LEU A 43 -7.30 5.37 -31.71
N PHE A 44 -7.20 6.60 -32.20
CA PHE A 44 -8.16 7.67 -31.89
C PHE A 44 -9.18 7.96 -32.98
N GLU A 45 -9.11 7.33 -34.16
CA GLU A 45 -10.08 7.58 -35.22
C GLU A 45 -11.41 6.83 -35.08
N ALA A 46 -11.44 5.77 -34.27
CA ALA A 46 -12.62 4.91 -34.10
C ALA A 46 -13.73 5.38 -33.15
N PRO A 47 -13.47 6.13 -32.05
CA PRO A 47 -14.47 6.36 -31.01
C PRO A 47 -15.68 7.18 -31.44
N LEU A 48 -15.47 8.20 -32.28
CA LEU A 48 -16.54 9.10 -32.73
C LEU A 48 -17.59 8.43 -33.61
N ALA A 49 -17.16 7.49 -34.45
CA ALA A 49 -18.05 6.81 -35.36
C ALA A 49 -18.96 5.76 -34.67
N ALA A 50 -18.46 5.14 -33.60
CA ALA A 50 -19.23 4.19 -32.78
C ALA A 50 -20.26 4.90 -31.90
N TRP A 51 -19.89 6.04 -31.32
CA TRP A 51 -20.77 6.87 -30.50
C TRP A 51 -22.03 7.35 -31.26
N ASN A 52 -21.88 7.70 -32.52
CA ASN A 52 -22.96 8.25 -33.31
C ASN A 52 -23.94 7.22 -33.88
N ARG A 53 -23.61 5.92 -33.88
CA ARG A 53 -24.41 4.89 -34.58
C ARG A 53 -25.55 4.31 -33.72
N ASP A 54 -25.51 4.49 -32.39
CA ASP A 54 -26.44 3.85 -31.49
C ASP A 54 -27.17 4.89 -30.64
N ALA A 55 -28.11 5.59 -31.28
CA ALA A 55 -28.92 6.62 -30.64
C ALA A 55 -30.08 6.04 -29.80
N SER A 56 -29.76 5.26 -28.75
CA SER A 56 -30.80 4.93 -27.78
C SER A 56 -31.25 6.19 -27.04
N PRO A 57 -32.54 6.33 -26.65
CA PRO A 57 -33.02 7.49 -25.92
C PRO A 57 -32.21 7.83 -24.63
N GLY A 58 -31.64 6.83 -23.98
CA GLY A 58 -30.76 7.01 -22.81
C GLY A 58 -29.43 7.67 -23.16
N ARG A 59 -28.82 7.32 -24.31
CA ARG A 59 -27.57 7.96 -24.78
C ARG A 59 -27.80 9.40 -25.21
N LEU A 60 -28.93 9.74 -25.77
CA LEU A 60 -29.28 11.12 -26.10
C LEU A 60 -29.42 11.99 -24.85
N ARG A 61 -30.00 11.45 -23.77
CA ARG A 61 -30.08 12.14 -22.46
C ARG A 61 -28.70 12.35 -21.83
N ARG A 62 -27.81 11.37 -21.95
CA ARG A 62 -26.42 11.45 -21.46
C ARG A 62 -25.61 12.52 -22.21
N ARG A 63 -25.80 12.60 -23.55
CA ARG A 63 -25.15 13.62 -24.39
C ARG A 63 -25.59 15.04 -24.03
N ALA A 64 -26.79 15.23 -23.50
CA ALA A 64 -27.28 16.53 -23.05
C ALA A 64 -26.58 17.07 -21.78
N ARG A 65 -25.74 16.26 -21.11
CA ARG A 65 -24.99 16.63 -19.89
C ARG A 65 -23.62 17.19 -20.18
N ALA A 66 -23.11 16.99 -21.37
CA ALA A 66 -21.88 17.59 -21.84
C ALA A 66 -22.18 18.47 -23.05
N LEU A 67 -21.65 19.67 -23.06
CA LEU A 67 -21.82 20.60 -24.18
C LEU A 67 -21.01 20.15 -25.40
N HIS A 68 -19.87 19.50 -25.15
CA HIS A 68 -18.98 18.95 -26.18
C HIS A 68 -18.78 17.45 -25.95
N ASP A 69 -18.40 16.73 -27.01
CA ASP A 69 -18.10 15.30 -26.90
C ASP A 69 -16.85 15.09 -26.01
N PRO A 70 -17.00 14.49 -24.83
CA PRO A 70 -15.88 14.35 -23.91
C PRO A 70 -14.79 13.42 -24.44
N TYR A 71 -15.16 12.38 -25.19
CA TYR A 71 -14.19 11.39 -25.68
C TYR A 71 -13.27 11.95 -26.77
N ALA A 72 -13.77 12.92 -27.55
CA ALA A 72 -12.97 13.62 -28.55
C ALA A 72 -11.97 14.63 -27.93
N LEU A 73 -12.07 14.90 -26.63
CA LEU A 73 -11.22 15.87 -25.93
C LEU A 73 -10.05 15.21 -25.18
N ILE A 74 -9.97 13.87 -25.17
CA ILE A 74 -8.87 13.15 -24.54
C ILE A 74 -7.59 13.43 -25.32
N ASP A 75 -6.55 13.90 -24.60
CA ASP A 75 -5.30 14.32 -25.22
C ASP A 75 -4.09 13.56 -24.63
N PRO A 76 -3.50 12.62 -25.38
CA PRO A 76 -2.30 11.92 -24.94
C PRO A 76 -1.11 12.81 -24.64
N GLN A 77 -1.01 13.98 -25.28
CA GLN A 77 0.07 14.92 -24.99
C GLN A 77 -0.11 15.60 -23.64
N SER A 78 -1.36 15.83 -23.22
CA SER A 78 -1.67 16.31 -21.87
C SER A 78 -1.29 15.28 -20.81
N LEU A 79 -1.54 13.99 -21.06
CA LEU A 79 -1.08 12.90 -20.18
C LEU A 79 0.43 12.90 -20.03
N LEU A 80 1.17 12.91 -21.15
CA LEU A 80 2.64 12.94 -21.14
C LEU A 80 3.20 14.19 -20.46
N ALA A 81 2.56 15.35 -20.63
CA ALA A 81 2.97 16.57 -19.96
C ALA A 81 2.82 16.44 -18.43
N THR A 82 1.74 15.82 -17.97
CA THR A 82 1.52 15.54 -16.55
C THR A 82 2.57 14.55 -16.03
N LEU A 83 2.83 13.46 -16.75
CA LEU A 83 3.86 12.48 -16.38
C LEU A 83 5.23 13.12 -16.24
N ARG A 84 5.65 13.94 -17.24
CA ARG A 84 6.92 14.67 -17.17
C ARG A 84 6.99 15.60 -15.96
N ALA A 85 5.90 16.28 -15.62
CA ALA A 85 5.86 17.15 -14.48
C ALA A 85 6.03 16.36 -13.16
N LEU A 86 5.32 15.25 -12.99
CA LEU A 86 5.39 14.44 -11.78
C LEU A 86 6.73 13.74 -11.63
N THR A 87 7.27 13.15 -12.68
CA THR A 87 8.55 12.41 -12.64
C THR A 87 9.77 13.32 -12.52
N SER A 88 9.63 14.62 -12.77
CA SER A 88 10.71 15.60 -12.59
C SER A 88 10.77 16.23 -11.20
N ILE A 89 9.87 15.84 -10.29
CA ILE A 89 9.88 16.32 -8.91
C ILE A 89 11.03 15.66 -8.16
N GLN A 90 11.85 16.46 -7.48
CA GLN A 90 12.95 16.01 -6.59
C GLN A 90 13.76 14.82 -7.16
N PRO A 91 14.23 14.90 -8.41
CA PRO A 91 14.93 13.79 -9.02
C PRO A 91 16.19 13.44 -8.23
N TYR A 92 16.43 12.14 -7.98
CA TYR A 92 17.50 11.59 -7.14
C TYR A 92 17.43 11.94 -5.64
N SER A 93 16.36 12.64 -5.22
CA SER A 93 16.11 13.04 -3.83
C SER A 93 14.72 12.60 -3.39
N PHE A 94 14.41 11.32 -3.47
CA PHE A 94 13.14 10.71 -3.09
C PHE A 94 11.98 10.89 -4.06
N TRP A 95 12.06 11.70 -5.08
CA TRP A 95 10.92 11.94 -5.96
C TRP A 95 9.66 12.30 -5.20
N ARG A 96 8.60 11.55 -5.38
CA ARG A 96 7.32 11.71 -4.70
C ARG A 96 7.14 10.71 -3.57
N ASN A 97 8.24 10.25 -2.95
CA ASN A 97 8.13 9.26 -1.89
C ASN A 97 7.22 9.75 -0.76
N ALA A 98 6.46 8.83 -0.18
CA ALA A 98 5.52 9.11 0.90
C ALA A 98 6.17 9.86 2.08
N GLY A 99 5.54 10.95 2.52
CA GLY A 99 6.02 11.78 3.63
C GLY A 99 7.25 12.61 3.30
N SER A 100 7.53 12.88 2.01
CA SER A 100 8.64 13.72 1.56
C SER A 100 8.17 15.08 1.05
N GLU A 101 9.12 16.01 0.91
CA GLU A 101 8.89 17.29 0.23
C GLU A 101 8.48 17.07 -1.23
N GLY A 102 8.98 16.01 -1.88
CA GLY A 102 8.59 15.66 -3.25
C GLY A 102 7.13 15.27 -3.36
N GLU A 103 6.59 14.50 -2.42
CA GLU A 103 5.16 14.22 -2.36
C GLU A 103 4.35 15.50 -2.12
N ALA A 104 4.82 16.40 -1.24
CA ALA A 104 4.16 17.70 -1.01
C ALA A 104 4.12 18.54 -2.29
N GLN A 105 5.19 18.57 -3.07
CA GLN A 105 5.24 19.26 -4.36
C GLN A 105 4.28 18.62 -5.38
N ALA A 106 4.14 17.31 -5.40
CA ALA A 106 3.19 16.61 -6.26
C ALA A 106 1.73 16.98 -5.89
N ARG A 107 1.39 17.04 -4.60
CA ARG A 107 0.08 17.51 -4.13
C ARG A 107 -0.19 18.95 -4.58
N ALA A 108 0.79 19.84 -4.42
CA ALA A 108 0.70 21.23 -4.87
C ALA A 108 0.49 21.33 -6.38
N TYR A 109 1.17 20.49 -7.18
CA TYR A 109 0.98 20.40 -8.62
C TYR A 109 -0.46 20.01 -8.98
N VAL A 110 -0.98 18.92 -8.41
CA VAL A 110 -2.35 18.45 -8.65
C VAL A 110 -3.37 19.55 -8.29
N ARG A 111 -3.26 20.16 -7.11
CA ARG A 111 -4.15 21.25 -6.68
C ARG A 111 -4.11 22.45 -7.62
N THR A 112 -2.92 22.83 -8.07
CA THR A 112 -2.74 23.92 -9.04
C THR A 112 -3.44 23.60 -10.37
N ARG A 113 -3.30 22.37 -10.86
CA ARG A 113 -3.98 21.93 -12.08
C ARG A 113 -5.49 21.96 -11.90
N LEU A 114 -6.02 21.41 -10.82
CA LEU A 114 -7.46 21.40 -10.52
C LEU A 114 -8.03 22.83 -10.44
N SER A 115 -7.32 23.76 -9.81
CA SER A 115 -7.77 25.16 -9.70
C SER A 115 -7.89 25.88 -11.04
N SER A 116 -7.26 25.36 -12.09
CA SER A 116 -7.33 25.91 -13.44
C SER A 116 -8.60 25.49 -14.21
N PHE A 117 -9.37 24.53 -13.71
CA PHE A 117 -10.57 23.99 -14.36
C PHE A 117 -11.79 24.87 -14.05
N LEU A 118 -12.04 25.83 -14.93
CA LEU A 118 -13.01 26.91 -14.70
C LEU A 118 -14.46 26.43 -14.68
N HIS A 119 -14.82 25.46 -15.55
CA HIS A 119 -16.18 24.94 -15.57
C HIS A 119 -16.48 24.15 -14.29
N LEU A 120 -15.58 23.25 -13.89
CA LEU A 120 -15.74 22.47 -12.67
C LEU A 120 -15.81 23.38 -11.43
N THR A 121 -14.98 24.43 -11.39
CA THR A 121 -15.06 25.44 -10.33
C THR A 121 -16.42 26.14 -10.30
N ARG A 122 -17.00 26.51 -11.46
CA ARG A 122 -18.34 27.11 -11.52
C ARG A 122 -19.45 26.12 -11.12
N LEU A 123 -19.25 24.83 -11.32
CA LEU A 123 -20.17 23.81 -10.81
C LEU A 123 -20.12 23.68 -9.29
N GLY A 124 -19.11 24.26 -8.64
CA GLY A 124 -18.92 24.18 -7.19
C GLY A 124 -17.91 23.10 -6.78
N MET A 125 -16.97 22.74 -7.67
CA MET A 125 -15.87 21.84 -7.29
C MET A 125 -15.12 22.42 -6.10
N ALA A 126 -14.98 21.62 -5.04
CA ALA A 126 -14.15 21.89 -3.89
C ALA A 126 -12.91 21.00 -3.93
N VAL A 127 -11.74 21.61 -3.68
CA VAL A 127 -10.47 20.90 -3.61
C VAL A 127 -9.90 21.06 -2.21
N GLU A 128 -9.61 19.95 -1.56
CA GLU A 128 -9.09 19.93 -0.19
C GLU A 128 -7.89 18.98 -0.08
N GLU A 129 -7.06 19.18 0.94
CA GLU A 129 -6.10 18.19 1.40
C GLU A 129 -6.61 17.58 2.70
N GLN A 130 -6.51 16.26 2.79
CA GLN A 130 -6.79 15.50 3.99
C GLN A 130 -5.48 14.99 4.56
N PRO A 131 -4.91 15.66 5.57
CA PRO A 131 -3.64 15.26 6.17
C PRO A 131 -3.81 14.02 7.06
N PHE A 132 -2.77 13.19 7.10
CA PHE A 132 -2.67 12.04 7.99
C PHE A 132 -1.22 11.71 8.30
N ARG A 133 -1.01 10.85 9.31
CA ARG A 133 0.32 10.32 9.64
C ARG A 133 0.65 9.11 8.78
N THR A 134 1.92 8.99 8.44
CA THR A 134 2.51 7.80 7.80
C THR A 134 3.65 7.30 8.68
N PRO A 135 4.01 6.01 8.66
CA PRO A 135 5.01 5.47 9.59
C PRO A 135 6.36 6.17 9.52
N LEU A 136 6.72 6.64 8.33
CA LEU A 136 8.01 7.23 8.07
C LEU A 136 7.89 8.36 7.06
N GLY A 137 8.60 9.44 7.31
CA GLY A 137 8.86 10.50 6.35
C GLY A 137 10.37 10.73 6.22
N GLY A 138 10.76 11.48 5.21
CA GLY A 138 12.15 11.85 5.06
C GLY A 138 12.47 12.48 3.71
N ASP A 139 13.59 13.17 3.68
CA ASP A 139 14.13 13.80 2.49
C ASP A 139 15.61 13.44 2.30
N VAL A 140 16.02 13.21 1.07
CA VAL A 140 17.42 13.08 0.71
C VAL A 140 17.91 14.40 0.13
N TRP A 141 18.82 15.02 0.84
CA TRP A 141 19.42 16.29 0.44
C TRP A 141 20.58 16.09 -0.52
N GLN A 142 21.30 14.98 -0.37
CA GLN A 142 22.43 14.68 -1.21
C GLN A 142 22.64 13.17 -1.36
N SER A 143 22.75 12.73 -2.60
CA SER A 143 23.13 11.37 -2.97
C SER A 143 24.11 11.45 -4.15
N ARG A 144 25.39 11.14 -3.93
CA ARG A 144 26.45 11.34 -4.92
C ARG A 144 27.41 10.18 -4.99
N LEU A 145 27.82 9.85 -6.19
CA LEU A 145 28.93 8.96 -6.48
C LEU A 145 29.98 9.70 -7.34
N GLU A 146 31.17 9.88 -6.83
CA GLU A 146 32.29 10.45 -7.55
C GLU A 146 33.30 9.34 -7.85
N LEU A 147 33.67 9.19 -9.12
CA LEU A 147 34.61 8.17 -9.59
C LEU A 147 35.86 8.83 -10.16
N THR A 148 36.99 8.51 -9.59
CA THR A 148 38.30 9.02 -10.03
C THR A 148 38.97 8.01 -10.98
N THR A 149 39.26 8.47 -12.16
CA THR A 149 40.01 7.72 -13.20
C THR A 149 41.30 8.48 -13.55
N VAL A 150 42.13 7.93 -14.41
CA VAL A 150 43.38 8.60 -14.88
C VAL A 150 43.10 9.99 -15.51
N PRO A 151 42.04 10.20 -16.32
CA PRO A 151 41.74 11.53 -16.86
C PRO A 151 41.25 12.53 -15.83
N GLY A 152 40.70 12.07 -14.67
CA GLY A 152 40.09 12.93 -13.65
C GLY A 152 38.97 12.30 -12.87
N THR A 153 38.27 13.12 -12.08
CA THR A 153 37.09 12.70 -11.32
C THR A 153 35.82 13.10 -12.06
N VAL A 154 34.87 12.17 -12.16
CA VAL A 154 33.53 12.38 -12.71
C VAL A 154 32.50 12.11 -11.63
N GLU A 155 31.44 12.88 -11.63
CA GLU A 155 30.24 12.61 -10.83
C GLU A 155 29.30 11.74 -11.65
N VAL A 156 28.87 10.65 -11.05
CA VAL A 156 27.85 9.76 -11.61
C VAL A 156 26.59 9.94 -10.81
N PRO A 157 25.48 10.16 -11.47
CA PRO A 157 24.20 10.18 -10.80
C PRO A 157 23.96 8.88 -10.08
N ALA A 158 23.64 9.01 -8.82
CA ALA A 158 23.45 7.86 -7.97
C ALA A 158 22.34 8.15 -6.97
N GLN A 159 21.56 7.15 -6.69
CA GLN A 159 20.53 7.27 -5.69
C GLN A 159 20.89 6.50 -4.44
N GLY A 160 20.67 7.14 -3.32
CA GLY A 160 20.73 6.48 -2.04
C GLY A 160 19.56 5.53 -1.86
N LEU A 161 19.88 4.35 -1.35
CA LEU A 161 18.89 3.39 -0.96
C LEU A 161 18.09 3.95 0.21
N GLN A 162 16.83 4.28 -0.04
CA GLN A 162 15.87 4.42 1.01
C GLN A 162 15.07 3.13 1.07
N GLY A 163 15.44 2.30 1.98
CA GLY A 163 14.66 1.14 2.33
C GLY A 163 13.66 1.42 3.39
N HIS A 164 13.02 0.37 3.74
CA HIS A 164 12.49 0.23 5.07
C HIS A 164 13.49 0.82 6.07
N ARG A 165 12.95 1.33 7.13
CA ARG A 165 13.65 1.86 8.28
C ARG A 165 14.90 1.09 8.71
N GLU A 166 14.91 -0.22 8.55
CA GLU A 166 16.04 -1.07 8.87
C GLU A 166 17.27 -0.79 8.01
N TRP A 167 17.04 -0.47 6.73
CA TRP A 167 18.11 -0.05 5.83
C TRP A 167 18.64 1.34 6.16
N LEU A 168 17.76 2.22 6.65
CA LEU A 168 18.20 3.51 7.18
C LEU A 168 19.09 3.35 8.42
N ASN A 169 18.80 2.36 9.26
CA ASN A 169 19.70 2.01 10.37
C ASN A 169 21.09 1.54 9.91
N LEU A 170 21.22 1.04 8.68
CA LEU A 170 22.53 0.74 8.09
C LEU A 170 23.25 1.99 7.58
N VAL A 171 22.52 2.99 7.15
CA VAL A 171 23.05 4.24 6.60
C VAL A 171 23.15 5.33 7.66
N LEU A 172 22.09 5.49 8.46
CA LEU A 172 21.98 6.44 9.55
C LEU A 172 21.89 5.65 10.86
N ARG A 173 22.87 5.80 11.72
CA ARG A 173 22.73 5.26 13.07
C ARG A 173 21.77 6.13 13.85
N PHE A 174 20.80 5.47 14.44
CA PHE A 174 19.99 6.05 15.49
C PHE A 174 20.54 5.58 16.85
N ASP A 175 20.53 6.44 17.81
CA ASP A 175 20.88 6.06 19.19
C ASP A 175 19.77 5.20 19.84
N SER A 176 19.94 4.86 21.10
CA SER A 176 18.96 4.07 21.84
C SER A 176 17.60 4.74 21.96
N ASP A 177 17.55 6.05 21.75
CA ASP A 177 16.36 6.88 21.90
C ASP A 177 15.71 7.19 20.54
N GLY A 178 16.19 6.54 19.46
CA GLY A 178 15.68 6.69 18.09
C GLY A 178 16.00 8.02 17.41
N GLN A 179 16.86 8.82 18.04
CA GLN A 179 17.38 10.03 17.40
C GLN A 179 18.52 9.68 16.45
N PRO A 180 18.70 10.46 15.37
CA PRO A 180 19.92 10.32 14.57
C PRO A 180 21.13 10.37 15.49
N ASN A 181 21.97 9.33 15.42
CA ASN A 181 23.16 9.28 16.25
C ASN A 181 24.13 10.38 15.81
N ASP A 182 24.30 11.40 16.62
CA ASP A 182 25.21 12.53 16.38
C ASP A 182 26.67 12.12 16.17
N ALA A 183 27.03 10.89 16.55
CA ALA A 183 28.33 10.31 16.26
C ALA A 183 28.49 9.91 14.77
N THR A 184 27.39 9.83 14.00
CA THR A 184 27.45 9.60 12.56
C THR A 184 27.32 10.96 11.87
N PRO A 185 28.39 11.52 11.28
CA PRO A 185 28.29 12.82 10.65
C PRO A 185 27.32 12.77 9.48
N ASN A 186 26.45 13.76 9.38
CA ASN A 186 25.61 14.04 8.22
C ASN A 186 26.27 15.19 7.44
N PRO A 187 26.65 15.07 6.15
CA PRO A 187 26.52 13.90 5.28
C PRO A 187 27.49 12.75 5.61
N ILE A 188 27.04 11.53 5.38
CA ILE A 188 27.92 10.36 5.43
C ILE A 188 28.78 10.36 4.18
N VAL A 189 30.10 10.42 4.38
CA VAL A 189 31.08 10.36 3.29
C VAL A 189 31.94 9.12 3.44
N ARG A 190 32.04 8.33 2.38
CA ARG A 190 32.89 7.15 2.30
C ARG A 190 33.76 7.21 1.05
N THR A 191 35.02 6.81 1.17
CA THR A 191 35.95 6.74 0.05
C THR A 191 36.70 5.43 0.09
N GLY A 192 36.84 4.78 -1.05
CA GLY A 192 37.55 3.51 -1.16
C GLY A 192 37.91 3.17 -2.61
N GLN A 193 38.75 2.17 -2.77
CA GLN A 193 39.01 1.60 -4.08
C GLN A 193 37.83 0.71 -4.49
N PRO A 194 37.41 0.69 -5.76
CA PRO A 194 36.39 -0.20 -6.25
C PRO A 194 36.74 -1.68 -6.05
N LEU A 195 35.74 -2.46 -5.70
CA LEU A 195 35.77 -3.91 -5.70
C LEU A 195 34.56 -4.40 -6.46
N ILE A 196 34.77 -5.08 -7.57
CA ILE A 196 33.69 -5.51 -8.48
C ILE A 196 33.23 -6.90 -8.07
N VAL A 197 31.91 -7.08 -7.97
CA VAL A 197 31.26 -8.34 -7.64
C VAL A 197 30.13 -8.57 -8.66
N ARG A 198 30.25 -9.62 -9.48
CA ARG A 198 29.33 -9.94 -10.57
C ARG A 198 28.78 -11.36 -10.55
N SER A 199 29.09 -12.09 -9.50
CA SER A 199 28.57 -13.45 -9.32
C SER A 199 28.39 -13.79 -7.83
N ALA A 200 27.52 -14.74 -7.54
CA ALA A 200 27.30 -15.22 -6.18
C ALA A 200 28.62 -15.77 -5.56
N VAL A 201 29.47 -16.43 -6.35
CA VAL A 201 30.76 -16.95 -5.89
C VAL A 201 31.71 -15.81 -5.47
N GLU A 202 31.74 -14.70 -6.22
CA GLU A 202 32.53 -13.53 -5.85
C GLU A 202 31.98 -12.87 -4.59
N LEU A 203 30.66 -12.85 -4.42
CA LEU A 203 30.01 -12.32 -3.23
C LEU A 203 30.33 -13.16 -1.99
N GLU A 204 30.16 -14.47 -2.07
CA GLU A 204 30.53 -15.42 -0.99
C GLU A 204 32.02 -15.29 -0.59
N ALA A 205 32.88 -14.99 -1.55
CA ALA A 205 34.30 -14.79 -1.31
C ALA A 205 34.63 -13.50 -0.53
N LEU A 206 33.68 -12.59 -0.33
CA LEU A 206 33.87 -11.36 0.47
C LEU A 206 33.87 -11.63 1.98
N SER A 207 33.45 -12.79 2.42
CA SER A 207 33.40 -13.14 3.84
C SER A 207 34.75 -12.94 4.53
N GLY A 208 34.74 -12.43 5.78
CA GLY A 208 35.96 -12.26 6.58
C GLY A 208 36.72 -10.96 6.31
N GLY A 209 36.06 -9.89 5.92
CA GLY A 209 36.67 -8.55 5.80
C GLY A 209 37.42 -8.30 4.50
N ALA A 210 37.20 -9.11 3.46
CA ALA A 210 37.86 -8.94 2.16
C ALA A 210 37.50 -7.62 1.46
N ALA A 211 36.37 -6.99 1.81
CA ALA A 211 35.92 -5.70 1.29
C ALA A 211 36.26 -4.52 2.21
N HIS A 212 36.94 -4.76 3.33
CA HIS A 212 37.24 -3.71 4.31
C HIS A 212 37.85 -2.45 3.67
N GLY A 213 37.21 -1.32 3.88
CA GLY A 213 37.64 -0.03 3.33
C GLY A 213 37.48 0.12 1.81
N ARG A 214 36.84 -0.84 1.12
CA ARG A 214 36.57 -0.79 -0.31
C ARG A 214 35.16 -0.32 -0.59
N ILE A 215 34.94 0.23 -1.78
CA ILE A 215 33.57 0.45 -2.30
C ILE A 215 33.23 -0.74 -3.20
N VAL A 216 32.25 -1.53 -2.80
CA VAL A 216 31.80 -2.70 -3.55
C VAL A 216 30.86 -2.26 -4.66
N PHE A 217 31.17 -2.57 -5.91
CA PHE A 217 30.29 -2.44 -7.06
C PHE A 217 29.67 -3.81 -7.33
N LEU A 218 28.41 -3.96 -7.00
CA LEU A 218 27.70 -5.22 -7.06
C LEU A 218 26.71 -5.21 -8.23
N ASP A 219 26.82 -6.21 -9.10
CA ASP A 219 25.83 -6.42 -10.15
C ASP A 219 24.47 -6.78 -9.53
N TYR A 220 23.46 -5.97 -9.80
CA TYR A 220 22.11 -6.18 -9.25
C TYR A 220 21.54 -7.55 -9.62
N GLY A 221 21.86 -8.09 -10.80
CA GLY A 221 21.44 -9.42 -11.20
C GLY A 221 22.03 -10.57 -10.35
N VAL A 222 23.03 -10.31 -9.51
CA VAL A 222 23.50 -11.28 -8.51
C VAL A 222 22.50 -11.37 -7.37
N ILE A 223 21.95 -10.23 -6.97
CA ILE A 223 20.94 -10.13 -5.92
C ILE A 223 19.66 -10.84 -6.36
N ASP A 224 19.22 -10.61 -7.58
CA ASP A 224 17.99 -11.20 -8.14
C ASP A 224 17.95 -12.72 -8.05
N LYS A 225 19.03 -13.37 -8.46
CA LYS A 225 19.10 -14.83 -8.42
C LYS A 225 19.04 -15.42 -7.02
N VAL A 226 19.27 -14.60 -6.03
CA VAL A 226 19.34 -14.93 -4.61
C VAL A 226 18.01 -14.65 -3.91
N ILE A 227 17.19 -13.74 -4.41
CA ILE A 227 15.94 -13.27 -3.78
C ILE A 227 14.75 -14.19 -4.04
N VAL A 228 14.73 -14.95 -5.12
CA VAL A 228 13.65 -15.89 -5.42
C VAL A 228 13.51 -17.01 -4.36
N GLY A 229 14.45 -17.09 -3.43
CA GLY A 229 14.34 -17.91 -2.23
C GLY A 229 14.65 -17.09 -0.98
N THR A 230 13.65 -16.81 -0.22
CA THR A 230 13.58 -15.96 0.99
C THR A 230 14.74 -16.05 2.00
N THR A 231 15.45 -17.16 2.04
CA THR A 231 16.63 -17.38 2.89
C THR A 231 17.90 -16.71 2.34
N ALA A 232 17.89 -16.32 1.10
CA ALA A 232 19.10 -15.91 0.42
C ALA A 232 19.33 -14.39 0.44
N ALA A 233 18.27 -13.56 0.48
CA ALA A 233 18.41 -12.10 0.64
C ALA A 233 18.97 -11.73 2.02
N SER A 234 18.56 -12.46 3.05
CA SER A 234 19.08 -12.30 4.40
C SER A 234 20.56 -12.68 4.49
N ASN A 235 20.98 -13.70 3.75
CA ASN A 235 22.37 -14.10 3.69
C ASN A 235 23.21 -13.06 2.95
N LEU A 236 22.68 -12.47 1.87
CA LEU A 236 23.37 -11.46 1.08
C LEU A 236 23.65 -10.17 1.89
N ALA A 237 22.66 -9.65 2.59
CA ALA A 237 22.84 -8.49 3.45
C ALA A 237 23.85 -8.81 4.56
N GLY A 238 23.77 -10.00 5.15
CA GLY A 238 24.74 -10.48 6.14
C GLY A 238 26.16 -10.60 5.56
N GLU A 239 26.31 -11.14 4.36
CA GLU A 239 27.60 -11.27 3.68
C GLU A 239 28.21 -9.90 3.36
N LEU A 240 27.44 -8.96 2.81
CA LEU A 240 27.89 -7.59 2.55
C LEU A 240 28.32 -6.88 3.83
N LEU A 241 27.55 -7.04 4.92
CA LEU A 241 27.85 -6.37 6.18
C LEU A 241 29.05 -7.01 6.89
N THR A 242 29.17 -8.33 6.86
CA THR A 242 30.33 -9.04 7.43
C THR A 242 31.62 -8.85 6.62
N ALA A 243 31.51 -8.47 5.34
CA ALA A 243 32.63 -8.09 4.51
C ALA A 243 33.21 -6.71 4.86
N GLU A 244 32.50 -5.92 5.67
CA GLU A 244 32.87 -4.58 6.14
C GLU A 244 33.26 -3.60 5.01
N PRO A 245 32.49 -3.46 3.93
CA PRO A 245 32.79 -2.49 2.89
C PRO A 245 32.67 -1.06 3.45
N ALA A 246 33.41 -0.13 2.88
CA ALA A 246 33.19 1.29 3.16
C ALA A 246 31.85 1.79 2.61
N GLY A 247 31.37 1.19 1.52
CA GLY A 247 30.09 1.43 0.91
C GLY A 247 29.80 0.44 -0.20
N THR A 248 28.55 0.36 -0.65
CA THR A 248 28.12 -0.52 -1.76
C THR A 248 27.40 0.28 -2.83
N VAL A 249 27.74 0.03 -4.09
CA VAL A 249 27.08 0.55 -5.27
C VAL A 249 26.42 -0.62 -5.98
N LEU A 250 25.09 -0.63 -6.04
CA LEU A 250 24.30 -1.60 -6.79
C LEU A 250 24.19 -1.11 -8.23
N VAL A 251 24.81 -1.83 -9.15
CA VAL A 251 24.80 -1.47 -10.59
C VAL A 251 23.65 -2.20 -11.27
N THR A 252 22.71 -1.43 -11.77
CA THR A 252 21.50 -1.95 -12.44
C THR A 252 21.65 -1.84 -13.95
N THR A 253 20.98 -2.74 -14.66
CA THR A 253 20.76 -2.69 -16.11
C THR A 253 19.27 -2.93 -16.39
N PHE A 254 18.78 -2.44 -17.53
CA PHE A 254 17.39 -2.66 -17.92
C PHE A 254 17.00 -4.16 -17.91
N SER A 255 17.92 -5.03 -18.22
CA SER A 255 17.67 -6.47 -18.26
C SER A 255 17.80 -7.17 -16.92
N ASN A 256 18.60 -6.65 -15.97
CA ASN A 256 18.79 -7.31 -14.67
C ASN A 256 17.81 -6.84 -13.59
N THR A 257 17.08 -5.75 -13.82
CA THR A 257 15.96 -5.29 -12.98
C THR A 257 14.61 -5.75 -13.49
N ARG A 258 14.54 -6.21 -14.73
CA ARG A 258 13.31 -6.60 -15.41
C ARG A 258 12.59 -7.74 -14.72
N GLY A 259 11.29 -7.56 -14.52
CA GLY A 259 10.44 -8.59 -13.92
C GLY A 259 10.57 -8.72 -12.41
N GLN A 260 11.32 -7.81 -11.78
CA GLN A 260 11.52 -7.75 -10.34
C GLN A 260 10.60 -6.71 -9.73
N SER A 261 9.33 -6.98 -9.83
CA SER A 261 8.30 -6.13 -9.20
C SER A 261 8.37 -6.12 -7.67
N HIS A 262 9.22 -6.94 -7.10
CA HIS A 262 9.29 -7.04 -5.67
C HIS A 262 10.56 -6.35 -5.24
N GLY A 263 10.37 -5.19 -4.68
CA GLY A 263 11.44 -4.48 -4.03
C GLY A 263 12.31 -5.48 -3.30
N VAL A 264 13.53 -5.54 -3.71
CA VAL A 264 14.62 -6.32 -3.17
C VAL A 264 14.68 -6.27 -1.64
N PHE A 265 13.81 -5.56 -1.01
CA PHE A 265 14.06 -4.93 0.27
C PHE A 265 12.89 -4.92 1.24
N VAL A 266 12.03 -5.89 1.16
CA VAL A 266 11.37 -6.33 2.37
C VAL A 266 12.38 -7.16 3.16
N ALA A 267 13.36 -6.49 3.70
CA ALA A 267 14.22 -7.13 4.65
C ALA A 267 13.39 -7.44 5.89
N ASP A 268 13.34 -8.70 6.22
CA ASP A 268 12.83 -9.13 7.51
C ASP A 268 13.59 -8.38 8.62
N THR A 269 12.88 -7.61 9.42
CA THR A 269 13.43 -6.87 10.54
C THR A 269 14.27 -7.75 11.48
N SER A 270 13.98 -9.04 11.56
CA SER A 270 14.71 -10.00 12.37
C SER A 270 16.15 -10.21 11.91
N VAL A 271 16.41 -10.07 10.61
CA VAL A 271 17.77 -10.22 10.05
C VAL A 271 18.64 -9.04 10.47
N PHE A 272 18.10 -7.82 10.40
CA PHE A 272 18.86 -6.62 10.77
C PHE A 272 19.02 -6.46 12.29
N ALA A 273 18.12 -6.99 13.08
CA ALA A 273 18.32 -7.05 14.52
C ALA A 273 19.58 -7.88 14.91
N SER A 274 19.89 -8.91 14.14
CA SER A 274 21.10 -9.71 14.35
C SER A 274 22.38 -8.99 13.88
N LEU A 275 22.25 -7.91 13.11
CA LEU A 275 23.33 -7.10 12.54
C LEU A 275 23.57 -5.82 13.35
N SER A 276 22.86 -5.64 14.47
CA SER A 276 23.05 -4.52 15.39
C SER A 276 24.51 -4.49 15.89
N GLY A 277 25.16 -3.36 15.71
CA GLY A 277 26.58 -3.20 16.09
C GLY A 277 27.54 -3.24 14.89
N LEU A 278 27.10 -3.60 13.68
CA LEU A 278 27.92 -3.45 12.49
C LEU A 278 27.98 -1.98 12.04
N PRO A 279 29.08 -1.55 11.41
CA PRO A 279 29.20 -0.18 10.93
C PRO A 279 28.16 0.11 9.86
N SER A 280 27.64 1.35 9.86
CA SER A 280 26.72 1.81 8.81
C SER A 280 27.42 1.82 7.46
N VAL A 281 26.86 1.11 6.49
CA VAL A 281 27.38 1.00 5.14
C VAL A 281 26.41 1.70 4.19
N PRO A 282 26.77 2.85 3.59
CA PRO A 282 25.92 3.49 2.60
C PRO A 282 25.78 2.61 1.36
N ILE A 283 24.57 2.53 0.83
CA ILE A 283 24.24 1.81 -0.39
C ILE A 283 23.68 2.81 -1.40
N LEU A 284 24.25 2.83 -2.60
CA LEU A 284 23.76 3.61 -3.72
C LEU A 284 23.36 2.71 -4.87
N PHE A 285 22.32 3.11 -5.60
CA PHE A 285 21.99 2.53 -6.91
C PHE A 285 22.55 3.39 -8.03
N VAL A 286 23.02 2.73 -9.08
CA VAL A 286 23.51 3.38 -10.30
C VAL A 286 23.08 2.56 -11.50
N ARG A 287 22.46 3.18 -12.49
CA ARG A 287 22.22 2.51 -13.78
C ARG A 287 23.51 2.45 -14.58
N ILE A 288 23.70 1.38 -15.33
CA ILE A 288 24.86 1.22 -16.18
C ILE A 288 24.96 2.36 -17.22
N GLU A 289 23.82 2.83 -17.71
CA GLU A 289 23.71 3.93 -18.67
C GLU A 289 24.18 5.27 -18.07
N ASP A 290 24.01 5.47 -16.77
CA ASP A 290 24.47 6.67 -16.08
C ASP A 290 25.99 6.67 -15.91
N LEU A 291 26.58 5.49 -15.65
CA LEU A 291 28.02 5.31 -15.68
C LEU A 291 28.57 5.63 -17.09
N GLU A 292 27.94 5.10 -18.12
CA GLU A 292 28.36 5.32 -19.51
C GLU A 292 28.20 6.79 -19.93
N GLY A 293 27.09 7.42 -19.53
CA GLY A 293 26.84 8.85 -19.73
C GLY A 293 27.89 9.75 -19.04
N ALA A 294 28.41 9.31 -17.90
CA ALA A 294 29.52 9.97 -17.20
C ALA A 294 30.92 9.61 -17.77
N GLY A 295 30.99 8.80 -18.81
CA GLY A 295 32.24 8.39 -19.45
C GLY A 295 32.91 7.16 -18.82
N ILE A 296 32.20 6.44 -17.94
CA ILE A 296 32.68 5.18 -17.35
C ILE A 296 32.10 4.03 -18.18
N ALA A 297 32.92 3.39 -19.01
CA ALA A 297 32.48 2.36 -19.95
C ALA A 297 32.07 1.05 -19.24
N GLY A 298 30.88 1.06 -18.63
CA GLY A 298 30.31 -0.08 -17.96
C GLY A 298 31.27 -0.73 -16.95
N TRP A 299 31.22 -2.03 -16.81
CA TRP A 299 32.06 -2.78 -15.86
C TRP A 299 33.56 -2.65 -16.13
N THR A 300 33.98 -2.50 -17.40
CA THR A 300 35.36 -2.29 -17.77
C THR A 300 35.85 -0.91 -17.31
N GLY A 301 34.97 0.10 -17.41
CA GLY A 301 35.23 1.44 -16.91
C GLY A 301 35.37 1.47 -15.38
N ILE A 302 34.49 0.76 -14.67
CA ILE A 302 34.58 0.63 -13.22
C ILE A 302 35.92 -0.01 -12.78
N ALA A 303 36.38 -1.01 -13.52
CA ALA A 303 37.69 -1.64 -13.25
C ALA A 303 38.89 -0.68 -13.42
N ALA A 304 38.73 0.40 -14.18
CA ALA A 304 39.74 1.44 -14.37
C ALA A 304 39.65 2.58 -13.33
N VAL A 305 38.62 2.60 -12.48
CA VAL A 305 38.48 3.58 -11.42
C VAL A 305 39.51 3.33 -10.33
N THR A 306 40.24 4.37 -9.95
CA THR A 306 41.25 4.29 -8.91
C THR A 306 40.73 4.61 -7.52
N SER A 307 39.63 5.40 -7.44
CA SER A 307 38.95 5.74 -6.18
C SER A 307 37.51 6.05 -6.45
N ALA A 308 36.62 5.56 -5.59
CA ALA A 308 35.20 5.93 -5.54
C ALA A 308 34.93 6.68 -4.24
N ARG A 309 34.12 7.74 -4.31
CA ARG A 309 33.68 8.50 -3.16
C ARG A 309 32.15 8.57 -3.19
N MET A 310 31.52 8.13 -2.12
CA MET A 310 30.09 8.18 -1.91
C MET A 310 29.76 9.27 -0.90
N THR A 311 28.71 10.04 -1.17
CA THR A 311 28.17 11.01 -0.23
C THR A 311 26.67 10.76 -0.11
N TRP A 312 26.19 10.69 1.12
CA TRP A 312 24.79 10.52 1.46
C TRP A 312 24.40 11.49 2.56
N ASP A 313 23.36 12.26 2.30
CA ASP A 313 22.80 13.24 3.22
C ASP A 313 21.28 13.16 3.19
N ALA A 314 20.67 12.79 4.30
CA ALA A 314 19.24 12.58 4.38
C ALA A 314 18.72 12.86 5.79
N ASP A 315 17.54 13.44 5.86
CA ASP A 315 16.74 13.52 7.07
C ASP A 315 15.63 12.46 7.02
N VAL A 316 15.46 11.77 8.13
CA VAL A 316 14.40 10.76 8.30
C VAL A 316 13.71 11.02 9.63
N TYR A 317 12.41 10.95 9.61
CA TYR A 317 11.58 11.20 10.79
C TYR A 317 10.41 10.22 10.84
N SER A 318 10.00 9.90 12.05
CA SER A 318 8.85 9.07 12.36
C SER A 318 8.05 9.73 13.50
N PRO A 319 6.71 9.90 13.39
CA PRO A 319 5.96 9.61 12.18
C PRO A 319 6.28 10.58 11.05
N GLY A 320 6.07 10.14 9.81
CA GLY A 320 5.96 11.01 8.67
C GLY A 320 4.56 11.63 8.55
N TYR A 321 4.43 12.58 7.65
CA TYR A 321 3.14 13.22 7.34
C TYR A 321 2.90 13.19 5.84
N SER A 322 1.73 12.73 5.46
CA SER A 322 1.24 12.74 4.08
C SER A 322 -0.14 13.35 4.02
N ALA A 323 -0.71 13.50 2.83
CA ALA A 323 -2.09 13.90 2.67
C ALA A 323 -2.69 13.41 1.36
N ASN A 324 -3.98 13.11 1.36
CA ASN A 324 -4.76 12.93 0.16
C ASN A 324 -5.10 14.30 -0.45
N VAL A 325 -5.16 14.38 -1.79
CA VAL A 325 -5.79 15.51 -2.50
C VAL A 325 -7.14 15.04 -2.99
N ILE A 326 -8.20 15.74 -2.61
CA ILE A 326 -9.58 15.36 -2.89
C ILE A 326 -10.27 16.50 -3.64
N ALA A 327 -10.84 16.19 -4.81
CA ALA A 327 -11.70 17.11 -5.55
C ALA A 327 -13.14 16.57 -5.57
N ARG A 328 -14.05 17.32 -4.94
CA ARG A 328 -15.48 16.98 -4.90
C ARG A 328 -16.24 17.81 -5.92
N ILE A 329 -16.80 17.16 -6.93
CA ILE A 329 -17.53 17.77 -8.04
C ILE A 329 -19.01 17.46 -7.87
N PRO A 330 -19.86 18.50 -7.66
CA PRO A 330 -21.29 18.30 -7.44
C PRO A 330 -22.00 17.74 -8.67
N GLY A 331 -22.67 16.61 -8.49
CA GLY A 331 -23.50 15.97 -9.51
C GLY A 331 -24.89 16.60 -9.64
N ILE A 332 -25.75 15.97 -10.44
CA ILE A 332 -27.18 16.29 -10.56
C ILE A 332 -27.91 15.70 -9.35
N ASP A 333 -27.72 14.41 -9.11
CA ASP A 333 -28.22 13.71 -7.93
C ASP A 333 -27.11 13.71 -6.85
N ARG A 334 -27.38 14.43 -5.75
CA ARG A 334 -26.44 14.57 -4.64
C ARG A 334 -26.57 13.48 -3.58
N SER A 335 -27.57 12.60 -3.72
CA SER A 335 -27.80 11.49 -2.78
C SER A 335 -26.90 10.29 -3.05
N ARG A 336 -26.22 10.27 -4.18
CA ARG A 336 -25.30 9.21 -4.59
C ARG A 336 -23.96 9.79 -5.01
N ALA A 337 -22.91 8.98 -4.95
CA ALA A 337 -21.56 9.37 -5.35
C ALA A 337 -20.85 8.25 -6.12
N VAL A 338 -19.86 8.63 -6.91
CA VAL A 338 -18.84 7.76 -7.50
C VAL A 338 -17.47 8.31 -7.16
N ILE A 339 -16.52 7.44 -6.84
CA ILE A 339 -15.15 7.82 -6.53
C ILE A 339 -14.22 7.30 -7.64
N LEU A 340 -13.34 8.17 -8.14
CA LEU A 340 -12.21 7.78 -8.96
C LEU A 340 -10.93 8.08 -8.18
N GLY A 341 -10.05 7.11 -8.06
CA GLY A 341 -8.83 7.18 -7.29
C GLY A 341 -7.57 6.92 -8.10
N ALA A 342 -6.46 7.44 -7.63
CA ALA A 342 -5.09 7.09 -8.02
C ALA A 342 -4.16 7.42 -6.87
N HIS A 343 -3.09 6.67 -6.65
CA HIS A 343 -2.11 7.17 -5.69
C HIS A 343 -1.14 8.16 -6.35
N LEU A 344 -0.56 9.01 -5.54
CA LEU A 344 0.27 10.13 -5.98
C LEU A 344 1.75 9.94 -5.69
N ASP A 345 2.05 9.27 -4.60
CA ASP A 345 3.41 8.95 -4.21
C ASP A 345 4.06 7.93 -5.16
N SER A 346 5.35 7.78 -5.05
CA SER A 346 6.14 6.79 -5.78
C SER A 346 7.14 6.16 -4.83
N PRO A 347 7.53 4.90 -5.07
CA PRO A 347 8.44 4.19 -4.19
C PRO A 347 9.89 4.63 -4.43
N ASN A 348 10.25 5.86 -4.17
CA ASN A 348 11.61 6.37 -4.36
C ASN A 348 12.17 6.07 -5.77
N THR A 349 11.32 6.20 -6.78
CA THR A 349 11.63 6.05 -8.21
C THR A 349 11.00 7.19 -8.99
N PRO A 350 11.30 7.38 -10.29
CA PRO A 350 10.54 8.32 -11.11
C PRO A 350 9.04 8.05 -11.05
N GLY A 351 8.63 6.78 -10.94
CA GLY A 351 7.27 6.35 -10.77
C GLY A 351 6.36 6.84 -11.90
N ALA A 352 6.78 6.64 -13.15
CA ALA A 352 6.01 7.11 -14.29
C ALA A 352 4.80 6.22 -14.55
N LEU A 353 5.00 4.91 -14.52
CA LEU A 353 3.91 3.94 -14.56
C LEU A 353 3.23 3.84 -13.20
N ASP A 354 4.02 3.71 -12.15
CA ASP A 354 3.61 3.51 -10.77
C ASP A 354 3.90 4.73 -9.88
N ASN A 355 2.91 5.61 -9.60
CA ASN A 355 1.62 5.70 -10.26
C ASN A 355 1.41 7.11 -10.83
N GLY A 356 2.45 7.65 -11.48
CA GLY A 356 2.33 8.92 -12.23
C GLY A 356 1.27 8.83 -13.32
N SER A 357 1.14 7.64 -13.96
CA SER A 357 0.20 7.41 -15.05
C SER A 357 -1.24 7.41 -14.56
N GLY A 358 -1.58 6.74 -13.47
CA GLY A 358 -2.91 6.79 -12.87
C GLY A 358 -3.27 8.20 -12.40
N SER A 359 -2.33 8.88 -11.75
CA SER A 359 -2.49 10.30 -11.37
C SER A 359 -2.74 11.21 -12.58
N ALA A 360 -2.06 10.95 -13.73
CA ALA A 360 -2.29 11.67 -14.96
C ALA A 360 -3.65 11.36 -15.60
N VAL A 361 -4.08 10.10 -15.56
CA VAL A 361 -5.42 9.66 -16.01
C VAL A 361 -6.51 10.44 -15.26
N LEU A 362 -6.37 10.57 -13.95
CA LEU A 362 -7.33 11.29 -13.12
C LEU A 362 -7.37 12.79 -13.45
N LEU A 363 -6.20 13.44 -13.62
CA LEU A 363 -6.13 14.87 -14.02
C LEU A 363 -6.67 15.09 -15.43
N GLU A 364 -6.39 14.18 -16.36
CA GLU A 364 -6.91 14.26 -17.72
C GLU A 364 -8.42 14.06 -17.74
N THR A 365 -8.95 13.16 -16.91
CA THR A 365 -10.41 12.99 -16.75
C THR A 365 -11.04 14.30 -16.29
N ALA A 366 -10.49 14.96 -15.25
CA ALA A 366 -10.97 16.27 -14.82
C ALA A 366 -10.89 17.34 -15.93
N ARG A 367 -9.79 17.38 -16.69
CA ARG A 367 -9.63 18.30 -17.81
C ARG A 367 -10.66 18.08 -18.89
N VAL A 368 -10.91 16.83 -19.23
CA VAL A 368 -11.91 16.45 -20.24
C VAL A 368 -13.31 16.89 -19.80
N LEU A 369 -13.68 16.65 -18.56
CA LEU A 369 -14.97 17.07 -17.99
C LEU A 369 -15.10 18.61 -18.00
N ASP A 370 -14.04 19.33 -17.67
CA ASP A 370 -14.01 20.80 -17.72
C ASP A 370 -14.23 21.33 -19.14
N LEU A 371 -13.47 20.84 -20.11
CA LEU A 371 -13.56 21.25 -21.51
C LEU A 371 -14.87 20.83 -22.17
N ALA A 372 -15.37 19.64 -21.85
CA ALA A 372 -16.68 19.17 -22.32
C ALA A 372 -17.83 19.97 -21.72
N GLN A 373 -17.58 20.80 -20.73
CA GLN A 373 -18.58 21.47 -19.90
C GLN A 373 -19.60 20.46 -19.35
N ALA A 374 -19.09 19.32 -18.91
CA ALA A 374 -19.88 18.21 -18.45
C ALA A 374 -20.30 18.40 -16.98
N ARG A 375 -21.48 17.89 -16.64
CA ARG A 375 -21.93 17.75 -15.26
C ARG A 375 -22.19 16.29 -14.96
N PRO A 376 -21.52 15.70 -13.95
CA PRO A 376 -21.74 14.31 -13.57
C PRO A 376 -23.20 14.05 -13.15
N PRO A 377 -23.73 12.84 -13.37
CA PRO A 377 -25.09 12.47 -12.96
C PRO A 377 -25.24 12.39 -11.45
N VAL A 378 -24.21 11.92 -10.75
CA VAL A 378 -24.09 11.85 -9.29
C VAL A 378 -22.90 12.64 -8.83
N ASP A 379 -22.73 12.86 -7.53
CA ASP A 379 -21.50 13.48 -7.02
C ASP A 379 -20.29 12.66 -7.47
N LEU A 380 -19.28 13.36 -8.03
CA LEU A 380 -18.02 12.75 -8.44
C LEU A 380 -16.91 13.21 -7.49
N VAL A 381 -16.20 12.25 -6.93
CA VAL A 381 -15.02 12.49 -6.11
C VAL A 381 -13.80 11.99 -6.86
N LEU A 382 -12.81 12.86 -7.07
CA LEU A 382 -11.50 12.49 -7.57
C LEU A 382 -10.54 12.54 -6.39
N ALA A 383 -9.84 11.44 -6.11
CA ALA A 383 -8.97 11.30 -4.95
C ALA A 383 -7.57 10.86 -5.39
N TRP A 384 -6.57 11.67 -5.08
CA TRP A 384 -5.16 11.31 -5.18
C TRP A 384 -4.69 10.90 -3.80
N PHE A 385 -4.46 9.62 -3.60
CA PHE A 385 -4.04 9.07 -2.33
C PHE A 385 -2.54 9.25 -2.13
N GLY A 386 -2.14 9.71 -0.94
CA GLY A 386 -0.75 9.74 -0.54
C GLY A 386 -0.37 8.48 0.23
N SER A 387 0.93 8.22 0.34
CA SER A 387 1.46 7.12 1.17
C SER A 387 0.89 5.73 0.85
N HIS A 388 0.55 5.49 -0.41
CA HIS A 388 0.17 4.17 -0.91
C HIS A 388 1.32 3.18 -0.75
N GLU A 389 2.51 3.59 -1.12
CA GLU A 389 3.74 2.79 -1.13
C GLU A 389 4.22 2.40 0.28
N ARG A 390 3.62 2.95 1.30
CA ARG A 390 3.85 2.58 2.71
C ARG A 390 2.82 1.60 3.25
N GLY A 391 1.84 1.20 2.44
CA GLY A 391 0.79 0.25 2.80
C GLY A 391 -0.62 0.84 2.77
N LEU A 392 -0.96 1.57 1.71
CA LEU A 392 -2.30 2.10 1.43
C LEU A 392 -2.82 3.09 2.48
N TYR A 393 -1.91 3.84 3.17
CA TYR A 393 -2.29 4.74 4.25
C TYR A 393 -3.27 5.82 3.82
N GLY A 394 -3.11 6.35 2.59
CA GLY A 394 -3.98 7.39 2.05
C GLY A 394 -5.42 6.95 1.91
N SER A 395 -5.66 5.86 1.20
CA SER A 395 -7.00 5.33 0.99
C SER A 395 -7.64 4.84 2.27
N ALA A 396 -6.88 4.21 3.16
CA ALA A 396 -7.36 3.80 4.46
C ALA A 396 -7.83 5.01 5.31
N ASN A 397 -7.02 6.07 5.39
CA ASN A 397 -7.43 7.30 6.08
C ASN A 397 -8.61 8.00 5.39
N PHE A 398 -8.68 7.95 4.04
CA PHE A 398 -9.81 8.48 3.31
C PHE A 398 -11.12 7.79 3.72
N VAL A 399 -11.12 6.47 3.72
CA VAL A 399 -12.27 5.65 4.10
C VAL A 399 -12.71 5.95 5.53
N LEU A 400 -11.77 5.97 6.48
CA LEU A 400 -12.05 6.25 7.89
C LEU A 400 -12.69 7.63 8.11
N ALA A 401 -12.25 8.64 7.38
CA ALA A 401 -12.71 10.02 7.57
C ALA A 401 -13.95 10.39 6.74
N ASN A 402 -14.43 9.52 5.85
CA ASN A 402 -15.49 9.84 4.90
C ASN A 402 -16.67 8.84 4.92
N GLN A 403 -17.01 8.30 6.08
CA GLN A 403 -18.04 7.26 6.22
C GLN A 403 -19.39 7.69 5.59
N GLU A 404 -19.90 8.91 5.87
CA GLU A 404 -21.13 9.43 5.26
C GLU A 404 -21.06 9.49 3.71
N LEU A 405 -19.88 9.69 3.14
CA LEU A 405 -19.69 9.62 1.70
C LEU A 405 -19.76 8.17 1.23
N LEU A 406 -19.15 7.25 1.96
CA LEU A 406 -19.16 5.83 1.60
C LEU A 406 -20.59 5.27 1.58
N ASP A 407 -21.44 5.63 2.54
CA ASP A 407 -22.85 5.20 2.61
C ASP A 407 -23.65 5.49 1.34
N ARG A 408 -23.27 6.52 0.60
CA ARG A 408 -23.91 6.92 -0.66
C ARG A 408 -23.05 6.68 -1.90
N THR A 409 -21.87 6.08 -1.74
CA THR A 409 -20.97 5.75 -2.85
C THR A 409 -21.41 4.44 -3.50
N ILE A 410 -21.71 4.49 -4.79
CA ILE A 410 -22.18 3.33 -5.55
C ILE A 410 -21.02 2.46 -6.06
N ALA A 411 -19.85 3.05 -6.32
CA ALA A 411 -18.63 2.34 -6.69
C ALA A 411 -17.41 3.24 -6.59
N MET A 412 -16.24 2.60 -6.47
CA MET A 412 -14.93 3.22 -6.57
C MET A 412 -14.13 2.57 -7.70
N LEU A 413 -13.50 3.38 -8.54
CA LEU A 413 -12.55 2.95 -9.55
C LEU A 413 -11.18 3.55 -9.25
N GLN A 414 -10.22 2.71 -8.91
CA GLN A 414 -8.81 3.05 -8.85
C GLN A 414 -8.20 2.99 -10.24
N THR A 415 -7.25 3.88 -10.52
CA THR A 415 -6.37 3.79 -11.69
C THR A 415 -4.95 3.63 -11.19
N ASP A 416 -4.40 2.45 -11.40
CA ASP A 416 -3.09 2.09 -10.92
C ASP A 416 -2.36 1.27 -11.97
N CYS A 417 -1.49 1.91 -12.71
CA CYS A 417 -0.94 1.42 -13.97
C CYS A 417 0.36 0.64 -13.78
N LEU A 418 0.38 -0.32 -12.91
CA LEU A 418 1.55 -1.01 -12.38
C LEU A 418 2.42 -1.78 -13.38
N SER A 419 2.03 -1.95 -14.62
CA SER A 419 2.78 -2.83 -15.51
C SER A 419 3.03 -2.26 -16.88
N ARG A 420 4.17 -2.62 -17.44
CA ARG A 420 4.46 -2.56 -18.86
C ARG A 420 4.41 -3.97 -19.44
N PRO A 421 3.93 -4.16 -20.69
CA PRO A 421 4.12 -5.41 -21.38
C PRO A 421 5.59 -5.83 -21.37
N LEU A 422 5.85 -7.08 -21.00
CA LEU A 422 7.17 -7.68 -21.17
C LEU A 422 7.43 -7.91 -22.66
N ASP A 423 8.69 -7.90 -23.09
CA ASP A 423 9.01 -8.15 -24.51
C ASP A 423 8.41 -9.47 -24.97
N GLY A 424 7.59 -9.38 -26.03
CA GLY A 424 6.86 -10.52 -26.57
C GLY A 424 5.60 -10.93 -25.82
N ILE A 425 5.19 -10.18 -24.78
CA ILE A 425 3.95 -10.40 -24.05
C ILE A 425 3.05 -9.18 -24.27
N GLU A 426 1.84 -9.41 -24.76
CA GLU A 426 0.86 -8.35 -24.98
C GLU A 426 0.34 -7.82 -23.65
N GLY A 427 0.29 -6.49 -23.50
CA GLY A 427 -0.39 -5.82 -22.40
C GLY A 427 -1.88 -5.71 -22.66
N ARG A 428 -2.69 -6.09 -21.70
CA ARG A 428 -4.15 -5.93 -21.75
C ARG A 428 -4.62 -5.03 -20.65
N LEU A 429 -5.55 -4.13 -21.01
CA LEU A 429 -6.26 -3.34 -20.03
C LEU A 429 -7.18 -4.27 -19.24
N ALA A 430 -6.98 -4.34 -17.94
CA ALA A 430 -7.76 -5.17 -17.03
C ALA A 430 -8.44 -4.32 -15.97
N MET A 431 -9.51 -4.84 -15.42
CA MET A 431 -10.17 -4.30 -14.24
C MET A 431 -10.23 -5.38 -13.17
N GLU A 432 -9.37 -5.25 -12.19
CA GLU A 432 -9.29 -6.15 -11.05
C GLU A 432 -10.35 -5.78 -10.02
N THR A 433 -11.13 -6.76 -9.62
CA THR A 433 -12.18 -6.59 -8.62
C THR A 433 -12.10 -7.74 -7.62
N TRP A 434 -12.30 -7.43 -6.34
CA TRP A 434 -12.37 -8.45 -5.32
C TRP A 434 -13.41 -9.52 -5.64
N SER A 435 -13.01 -10.79 -5.51
CA SER A 435 -13.91 -11.91 -5.74
C SER A 435 -14.82 -12.12 -4.55
N TYR A 436 -16.10 -11.81 -4.73
CA TYR A 436 -17.15 -12.16 -3.76
C TYR A 436 -17.67 -13.60 -3.95
N ARG A 437 -17.21 -14.33 -4.98
CA ARG A 437 -17.66 -15.71 -5.25
C ARG A 437 -17.36 -16.68 -4.12
N ARG A 438 -16.33 -16.41 -3.31
CA ARG A 438 -16.01 -17.20 -2.12
C ARG A 438 -17.07 -17.08 -1.02
N PHE A 439 -17.86 -16.02 -1.03
CA PHE A 439 -18.99 -15.83 -0.10
C PHE A 439 -20.30 -16.39 -0.64
N GLY A 440 -20.43 -16.53 -1.97
CA GLY A 440 -21.60 -17.07 -2.66
C GLY A 440 -21.35 -17.16 -4.18
N ASP A 441 -22.33 -17.66 -4.93
CA ASP A 441 -22.19 -17.86 -6.38
C ASP A 441 -22.36 -16.58 -7.23
N ALA A 442 -22.69 -15.44 -6.61
CA ALA A 442 -22.93 -14.20 -7.32
C ALA A 442 -21.61 -13.48 -7.64
N ALA A 443 -21.41 -13.17 -8.91
CA ALA A 443 -20.40 -12.21 -9.34
C ALA A 443 -20.96 -10.79 -9.21
N LEU A 444 -20.10 -9.81 -8.85
CA LEU A 444 -20.51 -8.42 -8.90
C LEU A 444 -20.81 -8.01 -10.37
N PRO A 445 -21.93 -7.37 -10.64
CA PRO A 445 -22.27 -6.96 -11.99
C PRO A 445 -21.47 -5.74 -12.50
N TRP A 446 -20.74 -5.07 -11.61
CA TRP A 446 -19.99 -3.85 -11.89
C TRP A 446 -18.91 -4.00 -12.98
N PRO A 447 -18.00 -5.00 -12.95
CA PRO A 447 -16.99 -5.17 -14.00
C PRO A 447 -17.61 -5.40 -15.37
N GLU A 448 -18.64 -6.21 -15.47
CA GLU A 448 -19.34 -6.48 -16.72
C GLU A 448 -20.10 -5.26 -17.25
N TYR A 449 -20.69 -4.49 -16.35
CA TYR A 449 -21.33 -3.22 -16.72
C TYR A 449 -20.30 -2.24 -17.31
N LEU A 450 -19.15 -2.03 -16.63
CA LEU A 450 -18.11 -1.13 -17.11
C LEU A 450 -17.47 -1.61 -18.41
N ARG A 451 -17.27 -2.92 -18.54
CA ARG A 451 -16.78 -3.51 -19.79
C ARG A 451 -17.73 -3.18 -20.95
N GLY A 452 -19.03 -3.34 -20.75
CA GLY A 452 -20.04 -3.00 -21.75
C GLY A 452 -20.10 -1.50 -22.07
N ALA A 453 -20.08 -0.66 -21.03
CA ALA A 453 -20.15 0.79 -21.16
C ALA A 453 -18.89 1.36 -21.82
N ALA A 454 -17.71 0.99 -21.34
CA ALA A 454 -16.43 1.44 -21.90
C ALA A 454 -16.17 0.82 -23.27
N GLY A 455 -16.65 -0.40 -23.54
CA GLY A 455 -16.55 -1.08 -24.82
C GLY A 455 -17.20 -0.33 -25.96
N ALA A 456 -18.25 0.43 -25.69
CA ALA A 456 -18.88 1.31 -26.67
C ALA A 456 -17.93 2.42 -27.18
N HIS A 457 -16.85 2.68 -26.44
CA HIS A 457 -15.81 3.66 -26.76
C HIS A 457 -14.46 3.00 -27.06
N SER A 458 -14.44 1.71 -27.35
CA SER A 458 -13.22 0.92 -27.65
C SER A 458 -12.19 0.91 -26.52
N ALA A 459 -12.65 0.97 -25.27
CA ALA A 459 -11.83 1.05 -24.07
C ALA A 459 -12.20 0.00 -22.99
N TRP A 460 -12.72 -1.15 -23.42
CA TRP A 460 -13.15 -2.20 -22.49
C TRP A 460 -11.95 -2.82 -21.75
N PRO A 461 -11.97 -2.80 -20.41
CA PRO A 461 -11.07 -3.63 -19.63
C PRO A 461 -11.54 -5.09 -19.59
N GLU A 462 -10.59 -6.01 -19.52
CA GLU A 462 -10.91 -7.40 -19.21
C GLU A 462 -11.22 -7.54 -17.71
N PRO A 463 -12.39 -8.08 -17.32
CA PRO A 463 -12.68 -8.30 -15.91
C PRO A 463 -11.80 -9.40 -15.34
N LEU A 464 -11.18 -9.12 -14.20
CA LEU A 464 -10.33 -10.05 -13.46
C LEU A 464 -10.76 -10.05 -11.98
N GLU A 465 -11.17 -11.22 -11.50
CA GLU A 465 -11.46 -11.40 -10.09
C GLU A 465 -10.18 -11.74 -9.34
N VAL A 466 -9.92 -11.05 -8.25
CA VAL A 466 -8.74 -11.23 -7.39
C VAL A 466 -9.14 -11.55 -5.96
N ASN A 467 -8.25 -12.24 -5.26
CA ASN A 467 -8.45 -12.68 -3.87
C ASN A 467 -7.37 -12.12 -2.95
N GLY A 468 -6.84 -10.94 -3.24
CA GLY A 468 -5.78 -10.34 -2.44
C GLY A 468 -5.85 -8.82 -2.45
N ILE A 469 -5.00 -8.15 -1.69
CA ILE A 469 -4.82 -6.70 -1.76
C ILE A 469 -4.24 -6.38 -3.13
N VAL A 470 -4.94 -5.54 -3.89
CA VAL A 470 -4.57 -5.16 -5.25
C VAL A 470 -4.03 -3.74 -5.27
N SER A 471 -4.82 -2.76 -4.79
CA SER A 471 -4.46 -1.35 -4.71
C SER A 471 -5.38 -0.64 -3.71
N ASP A 472 -5.43 0.69 -3.74
CA ASP A 472 -6.26 1.52 -2.84
C ASP A 472 -7.76 1.15 -2.83
N ASN A 473 -8.26 0.52 -3.89
CA ASN A 473 -9.62 -0.03 -3.94
C ASN A 473 -9.89 -1.05 -2.82
N SER A 474 -8.86 -1.67 -2.25
CA SER A 474 -8.98 -2.63 -1.15
C SER A 474 -9.55 -2.00 0.12
N SER A 475 -9.19 -0.76 0.41
CA SER A 475 -9.70 -0.02 1.56
C SER A 475 -11.23 0.17 1.48
N PHE A 476 -11.77 0.32 0.28
CA PHE A 476 -13.20 0.51 0.03
C PHE A 476 -13.98 -0.80 0.10
N ALA A 477 -13.41 -1.88 -0.41
CA ALA A 477 -14.06 -3.19 -0.39
C ALA A 477 -14.38 -3.66 1.03
N GLY A 478 -13.53 -3.34 2.01
CA GLY A 478 -13.75 -3.63 3.42
C GLY A 478 -14.93 -2.86 4.05
N HIS A 479 -15.48 -1.86 3.35
CA HIS A 479 -16.59 -1.01 3.77
C HIS A 479 -17.81 -1.09 2.84
N ASP A 480 -18.05 -2.25 2.24
CA ASP A 480 -19.18 -2.51 1.33
C ASP A 480 -19.25 -1.56 0.11
N VAL A 481 -18.16 -0.88 -0.24
CA VAL A 481 -18.07 -0.11 -1.46
C VAL A 481 -17.33 -0.95 -2.51
N PRO A 482 -17.98 -1.35 -3.61
CA PRO A 482 -17.32 -2.11 -4.66
C PRO A 482 -16.15 -1.31 -5.24
N GLY A 483 -14.94 -1.74 -4.93
CA GLY A 483 -13.70 -1.14 -5.42
C GLY A 483 -13.09 -1.99 -6.52
N SER A 484 -12.75 -1.35 -7.62
CA SER A 484 -12.02 -1.98 -8.72
C SER A 484 -10.77 -1.21 -9.03
N ASN A 485 -9.74 -1.92 -9.50
CA ASN A 485 -8.51 -1.32 -9.99
C ASN A 485 -8.40 -1.48 -11.51
N LEU A 486 -8.25 -0.38 -12.21
CA LEU A 486 -8.02 -0.34 -13.66
C LEU A 486 -6.52 -0.32 -13.91
N ILE A 487 -6.00 -1.37 -14.51
CA ILE A 487 -4.58 -1.65 -14.62
C ILE A 487 -4.22 -2.20 -16.01
N LEU A 488 -2.99 -1.99 -16.43
CA LEU A 488 -2.42 -2.68 -17.59
C LEU A 488 -1.60 -3.89 -17.12
N LEU A 489 -1.96 -5.07 -17.56
CA LEU A 489 -1.29 -6.32 -17.19
C LEU A 489 -0.76 -7.06 -18.43
N PRO A 490 0.46 -7.60 -18.40
CA PRO A 490 0.94 -8.56 -19.39
C PRO A 490 0.21 -9.90 -19.23
N TRP A 491 -0.22 -10.49 -20.33
CA TRP A 491 -0.93 -11.77 -20.33
C TRP A 491 -0.25 -12.76 -21.28
N THR A 492 -0.01 -13.98 -20.81
CA THR A 492 0.46 -15.11 -21.63
C THR A 492 -0.40 -16.32 -21.37
N ASN A 493 -0.95 -16.94 -22.43
CA ASN A 493 -1.71 -18.20 -22.32
C ASN A 493 -2.75 -18.21 -21.18
N ASP A 494 -3.46 -17.11 -21.01
CA ASP A 494 -4.42 -16.85 -19.93
C ASP A 494 -3.79 -16.71 -18.51
N GLU A 495 -2.48 -16.66 -18.42
CA GLU A 495 -1.79 -16.30 -17.18
C GLU A 495 -1.50 -14.80 -17.13
N VAL A 496 -1.79 -14.17 -15.99
CA VAL A 496 -1.52 -12.76 -15.70
C VAL A 496 -0.15 -12.64 -15.04
N HIS A 497 0.64 -11.70 -15.50
CA HIS A 497 1.95 -11.41 -14.96
C HIS A 497 1.96 -10.01 -14.34
N HIS A 498 2.18 -9.93 -13.04
CA HIS A 498 2.47 -8.67 -12.35
C HIS A 498 3.97 -8.42 -12.41
N SER A 499 4.45 -7.96 -13.54
CA SER A 499 5.87 -7.70 -13.72
C SER A 499 6.13 -6.64 -14.79
N GLY A 500 7.29 -6.08 -14.76
CA GLY A 500 7.71 -4.99 -15.61
C GLY A 500 8.82 -4.24 -14.89
N HIS A 501 8.89 -2.96 -15.06
CA HIS A 501 9.81 -2.09 -14.31
C HIS A 501 9.11 -1.41 -13.12
N LEU A 502 8.23 -2.17 -12.44
CA LEU A 502 7.58 -1.75 -11.22
C LEU A 502 8.63 -1.52 -10.13
N HIS A 503 8.57 -0.37 -9.44
CA HIS A 503 9.45 -0.02 -8.33
C HIS A 503 10.95 -0.10 -8.69
N ASP A 504 11.32 0.20 -9.90
CA ASP A 504 12.71 0.15 -10.35
C ASP A 504 13.16 1.46 -11.06
N PRO A 505 14.47 1.68 -11.25
CA PRO A 505 14.98 2.92 -11.82
C PRO A 505 14.59 3.18 -13.27
N TYR A 506 14.02 2.20 -13.91
CA TYR A 506 13.58 2.29 -15.31
C TYR A 506 12.10 2.59 -15.46
N ASP A 507 11.37 2.81 -14.35
CA ASP A 507 10.01 3.34 -14.40
C ASP A 507 10.02 4.84 -14.75
N THR A 508 10.37 5.13 -15.98
CA THR A 508 10.59 6.49 -16.51
C THR A 508 9.47 6.93 -17.43
N VAL A 509 9.43 8.24 -17.70
CA VAL A 509 8.44 8.81 -18.60
C VAL A 509 8.60 8.29 -20.04
N GLU A 510 9.80 7.93 -20.46
CA GLU A 510 10.09 7.33 -21.78
C GLU A 510 9.39 5.98 -21.89
N LEU A 511 9.47 5.18 -20.85
CA LEU A 511 8.80 3.88 -20.76
C LEU A 511 7.27 4.06 -20.77
N ALA A 512 6.74 4.96 -19.95
CA ALA A 512 5.31 5.24 -19.88
C ALA A 512 4.77 5.82 -21.21
N ALA A 513 5.58 6.54 -21.96
CA ALA A 513 5.19 7.08 -23.25
C ALA A 513 4.89 6.01 -24.32
N GLU A 514 5.48 4.82 -24.20
CA GLU A 514 5.18 3.69 -25.06
C GLU A 514 3.73 3.20 -24.86
N GLU A 515 3.18 3.41 -23.67
CA GLU A 515 1.83 2.97 -23.26
C GLU A 515 0.79 4.11 -23.24
N VAL A 516 1.13 5.28 -23.74
CA VAL A 516 0.22 6.45 -23.69
C VAL A 516 -1.15 6.18 -24.33
N GLY A 517 -1.21 5.33 -25.35
CA GLY A 517 -2.47 4.90 -25.96
C GLY A 517 -3.36 4.10 -24.99
N THR A 518 -2.76 3.26 -24.16
CA THR A 518 -3.48 2.52 -23.11
C THR A 518 -3.92 3.46 -22.01
N HIS A 519 -3.09 4.40 -21.59
CA HIS A 519 -3.48 5.43 -20.61
C HIS A 519 -4.67 6.27 -21.12
N ALA A 520 -4.71 6.60 -22.41
CA ALA A 520 -5.87 7.28 -23.00
C ALA A 520 -7.15 6.42 -22.98
N ARG A 521 -7.03 5.10 -23.16
CA ARG A 521 -8.18 4.18 -22.98
C ARG A 521 -8.64 4.14 -21.51
N MET A 522 -7.73 4.22 -20.56
CA MET A 522 -8.07 4.34 -19.15
C MET A 522 -8.84 5.65 -18.86
N VAL A 523 -8.43 6.77 -19.47
CA VAL A 523 -9.21 8.03 -19.39
C VAL A 523 -10.60 7.83 -19.97
N THR A 524 -10.74 7.13 -21.08
CA THR A 524 -12.05 6.83 -21.67
C THR A 524 -12.92 6.06 -20.67
N THR A 525 -12.39 5.04 -20.00
CA THR A 525 -13.11 4.28 -18.99
C THR A 525 -13.47 5.17 -17.79
N ALA A 526 -12.54 5.97 -17.28
CA ALA A 526 -12.78 6.88 -16.15
C ALA A 526 -13.85 7.95 -16.48
N VAL A 527 -13.83 8.53 -17.69
CA VAL A 527 -14.86 9.47 -18.18
C VAL A 527 -16.22 8.77 -18.28
N THR A 528 -16.25 7.52 -18.76
CA THR A 528 -17.49 6.73 -18.81
C THR A 528 -18.06 6.53 -17.41
N VAL A 529 -17.24 6.16 -16.45
CA VAL A 529 -17.68 6.04 -15.04
C VAL A 529 -18.21 7.36 -14.52
N ALA A 530 -17.47 8.45 -14.74
CA ALA A 530 -17.86 9.78 -14.26
C ALA A 530 -19.20 10.28 -14.83
N LEU A 531 -19.55 9.88 -16.06
CA LEU A 531 -20.72 10.41 -16.78
C LEU A 531 -21.89 9.43 -16.87
N GLU A 532 -21.67 8.15 -16.68
CA GLU A 532 -22.70 7.14 -16.94
C GLU A 532 -23.03 6.25 -15.73
N ALA A 533 -22.06 5.99 -14.86
CA ALA A 533 -22.25 5.01 -13.79
C ALA A 533 -23.41 5.30 -12.85
N GLY A 534 -23.68 6.56 -12.58
CA GLY A 534 -24.76 6.95 -11.67
C GLY A 534 -26.16 6.87 -12.23
N GLU A 535 -26.34 6.65 -13.54
CA GLU A 535 -27.69 6.59 -14.16
C GLU A 535 -28.15 5.19 -14.46
N ASP A 536 -27.30 4.44 -15.16
CA ASP A 536 -27.65 3.15 -15.72
C ASP A 536 -26.82 2.02 -15.10
N GLY A 537 -25.87 2.34 -14.22
CA GLY A 537 -25.07 1.35 -13.50
C GLY A 537 -25.95 0.53 -12.55
N PRO A 538 -25.69 -0.78 -12.42
CA PRO A 538 -26.37 -1.57 -11.43
C PRO A 538 -26.05 -1.04 -10.03
N ASP A 539 -26.98 -1.22 -9.10
CA ASP A 539 -26.64 -1.10 -7.69
C ASP A 539 -25.72 -2.28 -7.37
N VAL A 540 -24.46 -1.98 -7.16
CA VAL A 540 -23.40 -2.99 -7.02
C VAL A 540 -22.99 -3.20 -5.57
N ARG A 541 -23.67 -2.54 -4.64
CA ARG A 541 -23.45 -2.77 -3.21
C ARG A 541 -23.81 -4.21 -2.86
N VAL A 542 -22.93 -4.84 -2.08
CA VAL A 542 -23.14 -6.21 -1.61
C VAL A 542 -24.32 -6.26 -0.65
N THR A 543 -24.49 -5.20 0.15
CA THR A 543 -25.54 -5.06 1.15
C THR A 543 -26.34 -3.78 0.93
N PRO A 544 -27.19 -3.71 -0.10
CA PRO A 544 -27.96 -2.49 -0.39
C PRO A 544 -28.95 -2.11 0.73
N GLN A 545 -29.31 -3.05 1.57
CA GLN A 545 -30.13 -2.86 2.76
C GLN A 545 -29.57 -3.71 3.91
N PRO A 546 -28.65 -3.20 4.70
CA PRO A 546 -28.10 -3.94 5.83
C PRO A 546 -29.18 -4.27 6.85
N VAL A 547 -29.09 -5.46 7.43
CA VAL A 547 -30.01 -5.97 8.46
C VAL A 547 -29.41 -5.93 9.85
N GLY A 548 -28.20 -5.43 9.97
CA GLY A 548 -27.46 -5.26 11.22
C GLY A 548 -26.25 -4.36 11.01
N ARG A 549 -25.49 -4.11 12.09
CA ARG A 549 -24.36 -3.19 12.09
C ARG A 549 -23.16 -3.77 12.83
N ALA A 550 -21.96 -3.66 12.23
CA ALA A 550 -20.68 -3.97 12.85
C ALA A 550 -19.85 -2.70 13.00
N VAL A 551 -19.23 -2.50 14.15
CA VAL A 551 -18.39 -1.33 14.42
C VAL A 551 -16.97 -1.77 14.76
N PHE A 552 -16.01 -1.35 13.95
CA PHE A 552 -14.59 -1.47 14.26
C PHE A 552 -14.14 -0.28 15.08
N VAL A 553 -13.60 -0.52 16.27
CA VAL A 553 -13.07 0.54 17.12
C VAL A 553 -11.56 0.61 16.91
N GLY A 554 -11.15 1.58 16.11
CA GLY A 554 -9.76 1.88 15.78
C GLY A 554 -9.22 3.15 16.45
N SER A 555 -9.90 3.66 17.48
CA SER A 555 -9.58 4.92 18.18
C SER A 555 -8.11 5.04 18.58
N HIS A 556 -7.51 3.93 18.97
CA HIS A 556 -6.14 3.81 19.47
C HIS A 556 -5.27 2.93 18.56
N THR A 557 -5.71 2.71 17.32
CA THR A 557 -4.94 1.94 16.34
C THR A 557 -4.34 2.90 15.33
N GLU A 558 -3.11 3.33 15.58
CA GLU A 558 -2.43 4.37 14.79
C GLU A 558 -2.21 3.95 13.33
N GLN A 559 -2.21 2.67 13.03
CA GLN A 559 -2.02 2.16 11.69
C GLN A 559 -3.35 1.91 10.97
N PRO A 560 -3.73 2.74 9.99
CA PRO A 560 -4.96 2.53 9.23
C PRO A 560 -5.00 1.18 8.51
N HIS A 561 -3.85 0.64 8.09
CA HIS A 561 -3.80 -0.66 7.44
C HIS A 561 -4.09 -1.86 8.39
N VAL A 562 -4.05 -1.66 9.70
CA VAL A 562 -4.50 -2.69 10.66
C VAL A 562 -6.02 -2.76 10.69
N SER A 563 -6.71 -1.68 10.33
CA SER A 563 -8.17 -1.60 10.36
C SER A 563 -8.80 -2.00 9.01
N PRO A 564 -9.02 -1.13 8.03
CA PRO A 564 -9.78 -1.55 6.85
C PRO A 564 -8.98 -2.41 5.87
N VAL A 565 -7.67 -2.18 5.70
CA VAL A 565 -6.87 -2.90 4.71
C VAL A 565 -6.52 -4.30 5.17
N SER A 566 -6.06 -4.47 6.41
CA SER A 566 -5.75 -5.79 6.97
C SER A 566 -6.98 -6.64 7.23
N PHE A 567 -8.17 -6.03 7.33
CA PHE A 567 -9.43 -6.71 7.59
C PHE A 567 -10.43 -6.58 6.43
N THR A 568 -9.95 -6.23 5.24
CA THR A 568 -10.79 -6.11 4.03
C THR A 568 -11.66 -7.36 3.83
N GLU A 569 -11.09 -8.55 3.92
CA GLU A 569 -11.85 -9.79 3.74
C GLU A 569 -12.86 -10.03 4.87
N LEU A 570 -12.53 -9.65 6.10
CA LEU A 570 -13.49 -9.69 7.20
C LEU A 570 -14.64 -8.72 6.95
N GLY A 571 -14.33 -7.46 6.58
CA GLY A 571 -15.35 -6.47 6.20
C GLY A 571 -16.27 -6.97 5.09
N MET A 572 -15.69 -7.53 4.02
CA MET A 572 -16.45 -8.16 2.93
C MET A 572 -17.34 -9.31 3.42
N ALA A 573 -16.83 -10.16 4.32
CA ALA A 573 -17.61 -11.26 4.88
C ALA A 573 -18.77 -10.77 5.76
N LEU A 574 -18.54 -9.74 6.56
CA LEU A 574 -19.59 -9.13 7.40
C LEU A 574 -20.66 -8.47 6.52
N ALA A 575 -20.26 -7.72 5.49
CA ALA A 575 -21.17 -7.11 4.54
C ALA A 575 -21.98 -8.15 3.77
N TRP A 576 -21.33 -9.23 3.30
CA TRP A 576 -22.03 -10.33 2.63
C TRP A 576 -23.08 -10.99 3.49
N GLU A 577 -22.84 -11.09 4.79
CA GLU A 577 -23.80 -11.60 5.76
C GLU A 577 -24.83 -10.54 6.21
N GLY A 578 -24.82 -9.34 5.63
CA GLY A 578 -25.83 -8.30 5.82
C GLY A 578 -25.55 -7.32 6.96
N LEU A 579 -24.30 -7.21 7.42
CA LEU A 579 -23.91 -6.19 8.37
C LEU A 579 -23.36 -4.95 7.65
N ASP A 580 -23.85 -3.77 8.03
CA ASP A 580 -23.20 -2.50 7.69
C ASP A 580 -21.90 -2.36 8.51
N VAL A 581 -20.81 -1.96 7.87
CA VAL A 581 -19.49 -1.93 8.51
C VAL A 581 -19.04 -0.50 8.72
N ASP A 582 -19.10 -0.07 9.96
CA ASP A 582 -18.60 1.24 10.39
C ASP A 582 -17.25 1.13 11.12
N THR A 583 -16.54 2.25 11.18
CA THR A 583 -15.28 2.34 11.93
C THR A 583 -15.20 3.63 12.73
N VAL A 584 -14.80 3.53 14.00
CA VAL A 584 -14.35 4.68 14.78
C VAL A 584 -12.86 4.87 14.47
N PRO A 585 -12.50 5.97 13.79
CA PRO A 585 -11.13 6.15 13.28
C PRO A 585 -10.14 6.50 14.38
N TYR A 586 -8.85 6.34 14.07
CA TYR A 586 -7.76 6.75 14.94
C TYR A 586 -7.87 8.23 15.35
N GLY A 587 -7.61 8.49 16.63
CA GLY A 587 -7.66 9.83 17.21
C GLY A 587 -9.08 10.36 17.49
N GLN A 588 -10.13 9.59 17.17
CA GLN A 588 -11.48 9.85 17.60
C GLN A 588 -11.82 8.98 18.81
N ALA A 589 -12.13 9.61 19.94
CA ALA A 589 -12.56 8.87 21.13
C ALA A 589 -13.89 8.17 20.87
N LEU A 590 -13.97 6.89 21.23
CA LEU A 590 -15.21 6.11 21.16
C LEU A 590 -16.25 6.66 22.14
N THR A 591 -17.47 6.80 21.68
CA THR A 591 -18.62 7.22 22.50
C THR A 591 -19.72 6.17 22.51
N THR A 592 -20.65 6.30 23.44
CA THR A 592 -21.86 5.45 23.44
C THR A 592 -22.73 5.66 22.22
N ALA A 593 -22.65 6.81 21.56
CA ALA A 593 -23.41 7.08 20.33
C ALA A 593 -22.90 6.22 19.15
N ASP A 594 -21.61 5.97 19.09
CA ASP A 594 -21.00 5.13 18.04
C ASP A 594 -21.43 3.67 18.13
N LEU A 595 -21.87 3.23 19.31
CA LEU A 595 -22.28 1.85 19.59
C LEU A 595 -23.81 1.61 19.47
N VAL A 596 -24.58 2.66 19.20
CA VAL A 596 -26.05 2.54 19.08
C VAL A 596 -26.42 1.67 17.89
N GLY A 597 -27.17 0.59 18.14
CA GLY A 597 -27.62 -0.33 17.09
C GLY A 597 -26.54 -1.26 16.53
N ALA A 598 -25.35 -1.32 17.14
CA ALA A 598 -24.33 -2.28 16.78
C ALA A 598 -24.71 -3.68 17.27
N ASP A 599 -24.71 -4.66 16.36
CA ASP A 599 -24.83 -6.09 16.65
C ASP A 599 -23.47 -6.71 17.00
N LEU A 600 -22.41 -6.13 16.44
CA LEU A 600 -21.03 -6.56 16.62
C LEU A 600 -20.13 -5.34 16.84
N VAL A 601 -19.28 -5.40 17.85
CA VAL A 601 -18.22 -4.43 18.05
C VAL A 601 -16.88 -5.15 18.06
N VAL A 602 -15.92 -4.68 17.27
CA VAL A 602 -14.56 -5.22 17.19
C VAL A 602 -13.60 -4.18 17.78
N ALA A 603 -13.11 -4.39 18.99
CA ALA A 603 -12.05 -3.57 19.59
C ALA A 603 -10.70 -4.03 18.99
N LEU A 604 -10.14 -3.19 18.14
CA LEU A 604 -8.83 -3.44 17.54
C LEU A 604 -7.73 -3.30 18.60
N PRO A 605 -6.58 -3.97 18.40
CA PRO A 605 -5.47 -3.84 19.34
C PRO A 605 -4.99 -2.40 19.44
N ILE A 606 -4.68 -1.96 20.63
CA ILE A 606 -3.89 -0.75 20.83
C ILE A 606 -2.49 -1.04 20.31
N ILE A 607 -1.99 -0.20 19.42
CA ILE A 607 -0.65 -0.34 18.87
C ILE A 607 0.11 0.92 19.21
N ASP A 608 0.88 0.83 20.30
CA ASP A 608 1.88 1.83 20.61
C ASP A 608 3.08 1.67 19.70
N TYR A 609 3.49 2.76 19.10
CA TYR A 609 4.79 2.85 18.48
C TYR A 609 5.79 3.31 19.53
N PRO A 610 6.68 2.44 20.02
CA PRO A 610 7.79 2.91 20.81
C PRO A 610 8.65 3.80 19.92
N GLN A 611 8.47 5.09 20.04
CA GLN A 611 9.31 6.09 19.40
C GLN A 611 10.34 6.55 20.42
N ALA A 612 11.46 5.86 20.42
CA ALA A 612 12.61 6.35 21.13
C ALA A 612 12.91 7.79 20.66
N GLY A 613 12.90 8.73 21.59
CA GLY A 613 13.28 10.13 21.41
C GLY A 613 12.23 11.08 20.80
N VAL A 614 11.07 10.60 20.46
CA VAL A 614 9.88 11.44 20.27
C VAL A 614 9.05 11.28 21.54
N ASN A 615 8.52 12.39 22.03
CA ASN A 615 7.78 12.49 23.27
C ASN A 615 6.87 11.27 23.49
N GLU A 616 7.28 10.32 24.32
CA GLU A 616 6.55 9.07 24.59
C GLU A 616 5.08 9.35 24.96
N GLU A 617 4.82 10.48 25.59
CA GLU A 617 3.48 10.96 25.94
C GLU A 617 2.55 11.21 24.73
N LEU A 618 3.07 11.36 23.52
CA LEU A 618 2.26 11.57 22.30
C LEU A 618 1.80 10.27 21.65
N TYR A 619 2.33 9.12 22.07
CA TYR A 619 2.12 7.82 21.44
C TYR A 619 1.78 6.72 22.44
N ASP A 620 1.64 7.07 23.70
CA ASP A 620 1.14 6.18 24.76
C ASP A 620 -0.39 6.12 24.63
N GLU A 621 -0.86 5.28 23.74
CA GLU A 621 -2.27 5.08 23.45
C GLU A 621 -2.88 4.15 24.50
N ALA A 622 -3.95 4.57 25.12
CA ALA A 622 -4.64 3.78 26.13
C ALA A 622 -6.15 4.01 26.08
N TRP A 623 -6.92 2.98 26.43
CA TRP A 623 -8.36 3.12 26.60
C TRP A 623 -8.67 4.14 27.70
N SER A 624 -9.37 5.21 27.35
CA SER A 624 -9.87 6.16 28.35
C SER A 624 -10.96 5.54 29.22
N THR A 625 -11.17 6.11 30.40
CA THR A 625 -12.23 5.64 31.32
C THR A 625 -13.61 5.67 30.68
N ASP A 626 -13.89 6.67 29.85
CA ASP A 626 -15.20 6.86 29.21
C ASP A 626 -15.42 5.82 28.08
N GLU A 627 -14.39 5.50 27.31
CA GLU A 627 -14.44 4.45 26.28
C GLU A 627 -14.63 3.07 26.90
N VAL A 628 -13.87 2.77 27.96
CA VAL A 628 -14.05 1.54 28.72
C VAL A 628 -15.48 1.43 29.25
N ALA A 629 -16.04 2.52 29.79
CA ALA A 629 -17.43 2.55 30.27
C ALA A 629 -18.44 2.39 29.14
N ALA A 630 -18.18 2.96 27.96
CA ALA A 630 -19.05 2.80 26.78
C ALA A 630 -19.09 1.33 26.31
N LEU A 631 -17.94 0.68 26.19
CA LEU A 631 -17.83 -0.73 25.80
C LEU A 631 -18.41 -1.67 26.88
N GLU A 632 -18.13 -1.40 28.16
CA GLU A 632 -18.73 -2.16 29.26
C GLU A 632 -20.28 -2.05 29.25
N GLY A 633 -20.80 -0.83 29.04
CA GLY A 633 -22.23 -0.57 28.91
C GLY A 633 -22.87 -1.27 27.72
N TYR A 634 -22.20 -1.27 26.57
CA TYR A 634 -22.63 -1.98 25.38
C TYR A 634 -22.77 -3.50 25.63
N VAL A 635 -21.72 -4.12 26.22
CA VAL A 635 -21.77 -5.55 26.51
C VAL A 635 -22.77 -5.86 27.61
N ALA A 636 -22.87 -5.04 28.68
CA ALA A 636 -23.86 -5.21 29.73
C ALA A 636 -25.30 -5.11 29.20
N GLY A 637 -25.50 -4.35 28.12
CA GLY A 637 -26.77 -4.21 27.40
C GLY A 637 -27.10 -5.39 26.47
N GLY A 638 -26.27 -6.43 26.42
CA GLY A 638 -26.49 -7.61 25.59
C GLY A 638 -25.63 -7.67 24.32
N GLY A 639 -24.73 -6.72 24.10
CA GLY A 639 -23.88 -6.64 22.91
C GLY A 639 -22.81 -7.74 22.82
N LEU A 640 -22.33 -8.00 21.62
CA LEU A 640 -21.19 -8.88 21.32
C LEU A 640 -19.95 -8.05 21.04
N LEU A 641 -18.96 -8.10 21.93
CA LEU A 641 -17.66 -7.46 21.76
C LEU A 641 -16.60 -8.50 21.35
N VAL A 642 -15.87 -8.23 20.29
CA VAL A 642 -14.62 -8.94 19.98
C VAL A 642 -13.48 -8.13 20.56
N LEU A 643 -12.75 -8.69 21.51
CA LEU A 643 -11.55 -8.11 22.10
C LEU A 643 -10.34 -8.85 21.59
N THR A 644 -9.46 -8.13 20.91
CA THR A 644 -8.27 -8.71 20.30
C THR A 644 -6.99 -8.13 20.91
N ASN A 645 -5.91 -8.87 20.78
CA ASN A 645 -4.58 -8.40 21.05
C ASN A 645 -3.58 -9.11 20.15
N SER A 646 -2.35 -8.64 20.11
CA SER A 646 -1.28 -9.21 19.30
C SER A 646 0.06 -9.07 20.02
N ALA A 647 0.86 -10.12 20.00
CA ALA A 647 2.27 -10.05 20.43
C ALA A 647 3.18 -9.51 19.33
N ARG A 648 2.62 -9.17 18.17
CA ARG A 648 3.39 -8.63 17.06
C ARG A 648 3.96 -7.28 17.46
N ARG A 649 5.27 -7.24 17.52
CA ARG A 649 6.04 -6.04 17.75
C ARG A 649 6.27 -5.37 16.43
N LEU A 650 5.68 -4.22 16.24
CA LEU A 650 6.09 -3.34 15.16
C LEU A 650 7.31 -2.59 15.65
N LYS A 651 8.46 -3.01 15.16
CA LYS A 651 9.70 -2.32 15.41
C LYS A 651 9.89 -1.21 14.41
N TYR A 652 9.92 -0.02 14.93
CA TYR A 652 10.39 1.12 14.15
C TYR A 652 11.58 1.74 14.89
N LEU A 653 12.74 1.86 14.40
CA LEU A 653 13.93 2.60 14.79
C LEU A 653 14.88 2.01 15.86
N ASN A 654 14.59 0.98 16.63
CA ASN A 654 15.59 0.52 17.58
C ASN A 654 15.90 -0.98 17.49
N THR A 655 17.19 -1.32 17.74
CA THR A 655 17.71 -2.69 17.71
C THR A 655 17.39 -3.51 18.95
N THR A 656 16.99 -2.87 20.06
CA THR A 656 16.49 -3.55 21.25
C THR A 656 14.99 -3.64 21.20
N TYR A 657 14.49 -4.87 21.04
CA TYR A 657 13.08 -5.15 21.21
C TYR A 657 12.76 -5.07 22.69
N GLU A 658 12.22 -3.98 23.14
CA GLU A 658 11.39 -4.04 24.32
C GLU A 658 10.10 -4.77 23.97
N GLN A 659 9.56 -5.52 24.91
CA GLN A 659 8.30 -6.20 24.67
C GLN A 659 7.25 -5.13 24.53
N ASN A 660 6.47 -5.23 23.45
CA ASN A 660 5.27 -4.44 23.34
C ASN A 660 4.45 -4.65 24.62
N GLU A 661 4.26 -3.60 25.39
CA GLU A 661 3.50 -3.62 26.63
C GLU A 661 2.00 -3.41 26.39
N ASP A 662 1.56 -3.33 25.13
CA ASP A 662 0.17 -3.09 24.73
C ASP A 662 -0.81 -4.08 25.33
N TRP A 663 -0.30 -5.25 25.75
CA TRP A 663 -1.10 -6.17 26.52
C TRP A 663 -1.55 -5.58 27.88
N SER A 664 -0.80 -4.63 28.45
CA SER A 664 -1.19 -3.96 29.70
C SER A 664 -2.37 -3.01 29.47
N ASP A 665 -2.38 -2.28 28.35
CA ASP A 665 -3.44 -1.34 28.00
C ASP A 665 -4.72 -2.06 27.60
N ALA A 666 -4.60 -3.17 26.85
CA ALA A 666 -5.72 -4.07 26.62
C ALA A 666 -6.34 -4.59 27.93
N ASN A 667 -5.57 -4.69 29.01
CA ASN A 667 -6.07 -5.09 30.32
C ASN A 667 -6.94 -4.02 30.99
N ALA A 668 -6.82 -2.75 30.64
CA ALA A 668 -7.72 -1.71 31.15
C ALA A 668 -9.18 -2.02 30.78
N LEU A 669 -9.39 -2.48 29.54
CA LEU A 669 -10.69 -2.96 29.06
C LEU A 669 -10.96 -4.41 29.49
N GLY A 670 -9.98 -5.31 29.30
CA GLY A 670 -10.13 -6.75 29.59
C GLY A 670 -10.52 -7.04 31.05
N ALA A 671 -9.97 -6.29 32.01
CA ALA A 671 -10.24 -6.46 33.44
C ALA A 671 -11.73 -6.27 33.79
N ARG A 672 -12.46 -5.44 33.04
CA ARG A 672 -13.92 -5.25 33.23
C ARG A 672 -14.71 -6.54 33.02
N PHE A 673 -14.20 -7.39 32.14
CA PHE A 673 -14.81 -8.66 31.78
C PHE A 673 -14.16 -9.87 32.42
N GLY A 674 -13.22 -9.66 33.34
CA GLY A 674 -12.45 -10.73 33.97
C GLY A 674 -11.46 -11.42 33.03
N ILE A 675 -10.96 -10.68 32.04
CA ILE A 675 -9.95 -11.11 31.07
C ILE A 675 -8.63 -10.45 31.46
N ALA A 676 -7.54 -11.22 31.42
CA ALA A 676 -6.19 -10.70 31.66
C ALA A 676 -5.22 -11.26 30.63
N PHE A 677 -4.68 -10.37 29.82
CA PHE A 677 -3.57 -10.67 28.92
C PHE A 677 -2.26 -10.67 29.70
N ALA A 678 -1.29 -11.43 29.26
CA ALA A 678 0.00 -11.58 29.92
C ALA A 678 1.15 -11.45 28.89
N ALA A 679 2.30 -11.02 29.38
CA ALA A 679 3.51 -10.94 28.57
C ALA A 679 3.89 -12.30 27.98
N GLY A 680 4.47 -12.29 26.78
CA GLY A 680 4.94 -13.47 26.07
C GLY A 680 4.14 -13.77 24.81
N THR A 681 4.53 -14.85 24.13
CA THR A 681 3.91 -15.27 22.87
C THR A 681 3.42 -16.71 22.95
N VAL A 682 2.29 -16.97 22.34
CA VAL A 682 1.80 -18.33 22.08
C VAL A 682 2.25 -18.72 20.68
N THR A 683 3.07 -19.78 20.61
CA THR A 683 3.58 -20.27 19.32
C THR A 683 2.61 -21.21 18.64
N GLY A 684 2.53 -21.12 17.32
CA GLY A 684 1.73 -21.99 16.45
C GLY A 684 1.08 -21.19 15.33
N SER A 685 0.90 -21.83 14.19
CA SER A 685 0.21 -21.26 13.02
C SER A 685 -1.28 -21.62 12.95
N ALA A 686 -1.75 -22.49 13.85
CA ALA A 686 -3.14 -22.89 13.92
C ALA A 686 -3.58 -23.26 15.34
N ALA A 687 -4.85 -23.00 15.64
CA ALA A 687 -5.53 -23.38 16.87
C ALA A 687 -6.62 -24.42 16.58
N ASN A 688 -6.64 -25.51 17.33
CA ASN A 688 -7.67 -26.53 17.24
C ASN A 688 -8.94 -26.10 17.96
N ILE A 689 -10.10 -26.35 17.35
CA ILE A 689 -11.39 -26.12 17.97
C ILE A 689 -11.56 -27.17 19.11
N VAL A 690 -11.91 -26.70 20.29
CA VAL A 690 -12.07 -27.55 21.49
C VAL A 690 -13.51 -27.59 22.04
N ALA A 691 -14.38 -26.75 21.50
CA ALA A 691 -15.78 -26.69 21.91
C ALA A 691 -16.71 -26.42 20.72
N ALA A 692 -17.80 -27.18 20.65
CA ALA A 692 -18.87 -26.90 19.69
C ALA A 692 -19.64 -25.65 20.11
N HIS A 693 -19.71 -24.66 19.22
CA HIS A 693 -20.43 -23.39 19.40
C HIS A 693 -20.87 -22.86 18.03
N PRO A 694 -21.91 -22.02 17.92
CA PRO A 694 -22.25 -21.39 16.62
C PRO A 694 -21.04 -20.72 15.95
N LEU A 695 -20.21 -20.01 16.70
CA LEU A 695 -18.96 -19.38 16.21
C LEU A 695 -17.97 -20.36 15.59
N THR A 696 -17.95 -21.61 16.05
CA THR A 696 -17.02 -22.66 15.60
C THR A 696 -17.70 -23.72 14.73
N SER A 697 -18.92 -23.47 14.29
CA SER A 697 -19.68 -24.43 13.48
C SER A 697 -18.98 -24.75 12.17
N GLY A 698 -18.81 -26.04 11.89
CA GLY A 698 -18.13 -26.51 10.66
C GLY A 698 -16.60 -26.39 10.67
N LEU A 699 -15.99 -25.90 11.76
CA LEU A 699 -14.56 -25.69 11.88
C LEU A 699 -13.87 -26.80 12.67
N THR A 700 -12.66 -27.14 12.27
CA THR A 700 -11.75 -28.01 13.04
C THR A 700 -10.56 -27.20 13.59
N THR A 701 -10.14 -26.17 12.87
CA THR A 701 -9.01 -25.31 13.22
C THR A 701 -9.30 -23.87 12.85
N LEU A 702 -8.56 -22.93 13.47
CA LEU A 702 -8.43 -21.54 13.06
C LEU A 702 -6.97 -21.29 12.70
N GLN A 703 -6.73 -20.59 11.61
CA GLN A 703 -5.39 -20.14 11.25
C GLN A 703 -4.98 -18.95 12.14
N MET A 704 -3.72 -18.93 12.49
CA MET A 704 -3.11 -17.91 13.35
C MET A 704 -1.89 -17.33 12.64
N ALA A 705 -1.60 -16.07 12.93
CA ALA A 705 -0.31 -15.49 12.59
C ALA A 705 0.79 -16.12 13.47
N SER A 706 1.77 -16.73 12.84
CA SER A 706 2.85 -17.43 13.55
C SER A 706 3.53 -16.52 14.58
N SER A 707 3.59 -16.95 15.83
CA SER A 707 4.25 -16.24 16.93
C SER A 707 3.68 -14.85 17.29
N ASN A 708 2.43 -14.57 16.96
CA ASN A 708 1.78 -13.29 17.24
C ASN A 708 0.72 -13.35 18.34
N ALA A 709 0.30 -14.54 18.76
CA ALA A 709 -0.71 -14.65 19.78
C ALA A 709 -0.17 -14.30 21.18
N VAL A 710 -0.95 -13.53 21.92
CA VAL A 710 -0.70 -13.16 23.32
C VAL A 710 -1.38 -14.17 24.24
N PRO A 711 -0.70 -14.70 25.27
CA PRO A 711 -1.36 -15.53 26.28
C PRO A 711 -2.34 -14.69 27.10
N PHE A 712 -3.49 -15.26 27.44
CA PHE A 712 -4.47 -14.63 28.31
C PHE A 712 -5.20 -15.64 29.20
N THR A 713 -5.83 -15.14 30.23
CA THR A 713 -6.70 -15.90 31.16
C THR A 713 -8.08 -15.28 31.23
N VAL A 714 -9.09 -16.07 31.55
CA VAL A 714 -10.47 -15.61 31.77
C VAL A 714 -10.96 -16.11 33.14
N ALA A 715 -11.59 -15.23 33.90
CA ALA A 715 -12.14 -15.59 35.24
C ALA A 715 -13.37 -16.51 35.12
N ALA A 716 -14.16 -16.32 34.05
CA ALA A 716 -15.29 -17.17 33.69
C ALA A 716 -15.43 -17.18 32.16
N GLY A 717 -15.85 -18.28 31.58
CA GLY A 717 -16.02 -18.34 30.13
C GLY A 717 -15.82 -19.73 29.57
N ARG A 718 -15.94 -19.81 28.24
CA ARG A 718 -15.80 -21.04 27.48
C ARG A 718 -14.65 -20.91 26.48
N TRP A 719 -13.68 -21.79 26.57
CA TRP A 719 -12.63 -21.91 25.59
C TRP A 719 -13.19 -22.52 24.28
N LEU A 720 -12.93 -21.86 23.17
CA LEU A 720 -13.40 -22.28 21.85
C LEU A 720 -12.28 -22.87 21.00
N ALA A 721 -11.07 -22.32 21.08
CA ALA A 721 -9.91 -22.83 20.36
C ALA A 721 -8.61 -22.73 21.17
N ARG A 722 -7.68 -23.64 20.90
CA ARG A 722 -6.36 -23.68 21.56
C ARG A 722 -5.28 -24.23 20.62
N THR A 723 -4.05 -23.77 20.83
CA THR A 723 -2.86 -24.47 20.29
C THR A 723 -2.62 -25.78 21.06
N SER A 724 -1.57 -26.49 20.76
CA SER A 724 -1.17 -27.68 21.53
C SER A 724 -0.84 -27.35 23.00
N THR A 725 -0.46 -26.11 23.29
CA THR A 725 0.05 -25.71 24.59
C THR A 725 -0.89 -24.76 25.35
N GLN A 726 -1.54 -23.81 24.64
CA GLN A 726 -2.30 -22.73 25.30
C GLN A 726 -3.62 -22.43 24.57
N PRO A 727 -4.65 -21.96 25.31
CA PRO A 727 -5.87 -21.44 24.71
C PRO A 727 -5.61 -20.09 24.02
N VAL A 728 -6.36 -19.82 22.94
CA VAL A 728 -6.21 -18.62 22.11
C VAL A 728 -7.54 -17.96 21.73
N VAL A 729 -8.66 -18.67 21.91
CA VAL A 729 -10.00 -18.12 21.70
C VAL A 729 -10.91 -18.51 22.86
N ALA A 730 -11.57 -17.52 23.46
CA ALA A 730 -12.55 -17.73 24.52
C ALA A 730 -13.79 -16.87 24.31
N LEU A 731 -14.94 -17.34 24.80
CA LEU A 731 -16.18 -16.58 24.89
C LEU A 731 -16.52 -16.37 26.35
N VAL A 732 -16.63 -15.12 26.77
CA VAL A 732 -16.84 -14.72 28.17
C VAL A 732 -18.23 -14.09 28.30
N PRO A 733 -19.18 -14.68 29.05
CA PRO A 733 -20.47 -14.09 29.29
C PRO A 733 -20.36 -12.89 30.24
N PHE A 734 -21.13 -11.84 30.01
CA PHE A 734 -21.12 -10.63 30.83
C PHE A 734 -22.51 -9.99 30.96
N GLY A 735 -22.81 -9.52 32.16
CA GLY A 735 -24.07 -8.81 32.45
C GLY A 735 -25.31 -9.72 32.49
N ALA A 736 -26.41 -9.16 32.99
CA ALA A 736 -27.69 -9.88 33.14
C ALA A 736 -28.50 -9.98 31.86
N GLN A 737 -28.15 -9.19 30.84
CA GLN A 737 -28.86 -9.15 29.56
C GLN A 737 -28.21 -10.06 28.49
N GLY A 738 -27.27 -10.91 28.91
CA GLY A 738 -26.68 -11.93 28.03
C GLY A 738 -25.59 -11.41 27.10
N GLY A 739 -24.93 -10.29 27.43
CA GLY A 739 -23.78 -9.83 26.66
C GLY A 739 -22.60 -10.78 26.71
N GLU A 740 -21.73 -10.70 25.73
CA GLU A 740 -20.57 -11.58 25.62
C GLU A 740 -19.35 -10.87 25.04
N VAL A 741 -18.19 -11.32 25.48
CA VAL A 741 -16.89 -10.90 24.91
C VAL A 741 -16.21 -12.11 24.28
N LEU A 742 -15.99 -12.05 22.97
CA LEU A 742 -15.16 -13.00 22.22
C LEU A 742 -13.71 -12.51 22.30
N VAL A 743 -12.88 -13.24 23.01
CA VAL A 743 -11.46 -12.90 23.20
C VAL A 743 -10.62 -13.66 22.19
N LEU A 744 -9.79 -12.94 21.45
CA LEU A 744 -8.82 -13.49 20.52
C LEU A 744 -7.42 -13.07 20.97
N GLY A 745 -6.57 -14.05 21.30
CA GLY A 745 -5.16 -13.80 21.63
C GLY A 745 -4.31 -13.44 20.42
N ASP A 746 -4.84 -13.59 19.20
CA ASP A 746 -4.18 -13.27 17.96
C ASP A 746 -5.15 -12.53 17.03
N VAL A 747 -4.85 -11.27 16.78
CA VAL A 747 -5.62 -10.45 15.82
C VAL A 747 -5.57 -11.03 14.40
N GLY A 748 -4.52 -11.78 14.06
CA GLY A 748 -4.39 -12.46 12.77
C GLY A 748 -5.51 -13.46 12.46
N ILE A 749 -6.29 -13.90 13.48
CA ILE A 749 -7.51 -14.71 13.25
C ILE A 749 -8.58 -13.91 12.48
N LEU A 750 -8.57 -12.60 12.62
CA LEU A 750 -9.47 -11.68 11.89
C LEU A 750 -8.85 -11.15 10.59
N GLY A 751 -7.53 -11.26 10.43
CA GLY A 751 -6.81 -10.67 9.30
C GLY A 751 -6.81 -11.52 8.03
N SER A 752 -6.63 -10.85 6.90
CA SER A 752 -6.63 -11.44 5.55
C SER A 752 -5.36 -12.24 5.20
N SER A 753 -4.32 -12.14 6.02
CA SER A 753 -2.92 -12.38 5.61
C SER A 753 -2.46 -13.82 5.58
N SER A 754 -3.21 -14.80 6.02
CA SER A 754 -2.58 -16.09 6.30
C SER A 754 -2.95 -17.26 5.41
N SER A 755 -3.65 -17.11 4.38
CA SER A 755 -4.06 -18.10 3.38
C SER A 755 -5.51 -17.81 2.96
N GLU A 756 -5.66 -17.17 1.84
CA GLU A 756 -6.88 -17.00 1.06
C GLU A 756 -8.18 -17.54 1.71
N GLY A 757 -8.69 -16.79 2.71
CA GLY A 757 -9.98 -17.14 3.31
C GLY A 757 -10.01 -18.34 4.26
N ALA A 758 -8.87 -18.79 4.82
CA ALA A 758 -8.87 -19.95 5.74
C ALA A 758 -9.77 -19.75 6.97
N ASN A 759 -9.92 -18.51 7.46
CA ASN A 759 -10.83 -18.18 8.56
C ASN A 759 -12.20 -17.68 8.08
N LEU A 760 -12.48 -17.66 6.79
CA LEU A 760 -13.76 -17.20 6.25
C LEU A 760 -14.99 -17.87 6.91
N PRO A 761 -15.04 -19.19 7.13
CA PRO A 761 -16.18 -19.78 7.82
C PRO A 761 -16.36 -19.26 9.25
N PHE A 762 -15.25 -18.91 9.93
CA PHE A 762 -15.31 -18.29 11.25
C PHE A 762 -15.91 -16.86 11.18
N TRP A 763 -15.49 -16.08 10.21
CA TRP A 763 -16.00 -14.70 10.02
C TRP A 763 -17.50 -14.71 9.69
N ARG A 764 -17.94 -15.62 8.83
CA ARG A 764 -19.36 -15.82 8.53
C ARG A 764 -20.15 -16.28 9.76
N ASN A 765 -19.62 -17.21 10.53
CA ASN A 765 -20.21 -17.62 11.79
C ASN A 765 -20.29 -16.47 12.80
N LEU A 766 -19.28 -15.60 12.85
CA LEU A 766 -19.27 -14.40 13.70
C LEU A 766 -20.41 -13.45 13.33
N ALA A 767 -20.55 -13.12 12.05
CA ALA A 767 -21.63 -12.27 11.56
C ALA A 767 -23.00 -12.87 11.86
N ALA A 768 -23.21 -14.15 11.52
CA ALA A 768 -24.47 -14.85 11.78
C ALA A 768 -24.80 -14.92 13.28
N TYR A 769 -23.80 -15.14 14.11
CA TYR A 769 -23.95 -15.18 15.57
C TYR A 769 -24.32 -13.80 16.12
N ALA A 770 -23.65 -12.75 15.70
CA ALA A 770 -23.97 -11.37 16.10
C ALA A 770 -25.43 -11.03 15.82
N ARG A 771 -25.91 -11.31 14.60
CA ARG A 771 -27.32 -11.04 14.22
C ARG A 771 -28.37 -11.91 14.92
N SER A 772 -27.97 -13.03 15.47
CA SER A 772 -28.93 -13.95 16.13
C SER A 772 -29.20 -13.59 17.60
N ARG A 773 -28.50 -12.60 18.13
CA ARG A 773 -28.59 -12.13 19.51
C ARG A 773 -29.63 -11.03 19.63
#